data_9ab1e74877b2bf4451698af1fa615b04
#
_entry.id   9ab1e74877b2bf4451698af1fa615b04
#
_cell.length_a   1.000
_cell.length_b   1.000
_cell.length_c   1.000
_cell.angle_alpha   90.00
_cell.angle_beta   90.00
_cell.angle_gamma   90.00
#
_symmetry.space_group_name_H-M   'P 1'
#
loop_
_entity.id
_entity.type
_entity.pdbx_description
1 polymer ?
#
loop_
_entity_poly.entity_id
_entity_poly.type
_entity_poly.pdbx_seq_one_letter_code
_entity_poly.pdbx_strand_id
1 'polypeptide(L)'
;MYDIKEIKEKITVPDYLRRMGIHVEAGRRCVSPLRPGAKNPTSFWVDKDRWYDFGSAMGGDVIDLAAELCHNSNKGAAIRELAGITGVQSSGVDYSHQWAEYTHQMNAFTAKCQTELTDEDYGYLQERGLNRDDVERLKIGRIPGNHHLAGRLMLPYFKNGYVCYYATRAMPGGSFPDSKYMKQKRDDCCQHIPWGMQTLDRHGDTLVISEGYFDAAVWEREGYPVLSPITGNFSKEQWPDVISACKMFKRVLIIFDNDDISHAGETFTERTAKRLFQNRIKFMVGHTPHGVKDVNDYYTGGGSLQKLVDTATEGKLFMAQRCRDAKELQDFILSINRYTTTAEIAELLSNLDLPAEVKKAIRKIADSPPNETRIVDDIARKHRLLFVENDGFYEWTGKIWTKLSDFVIEGYAGEEYGPTFKTAARMKAIRQHLYSQCLANVEFNKLNVMNFPNGTLELDTGVFREHRETDYCSFMQSYHYDPSAQCPQWVKFINEITDDDPKREDALQTIMGYVMLADCRYQLMFLLMGKGGNGKSVYLDVMRELFGAENCTTVDPDRLNDSFQRILLRDSLVNYASEISGDMTATVKWVKQITCGEQINGCYKGKDTIDFTTRCKMIFACNTSPKTSVIEGLDRRLFFVDFPCKFVDFPDPSDPKQRPADRDIIPKLLKELPGIFNWAYAGYKMLNAVKYFTETDEQQYYMQRFKETSNPVVVFCEDEEYKFRGTITKDDIYYWYSAWCERNGHKRKANGNFFADFYSIMDRKIENRDYRRKDGDGSRPRCVVFK
;
A
#
# COMPACT_ATOMS: atom_id res chain seq x y z
N MET A 1 9.77 -15.64 -5.83
CA MET A 1 10.44 -14.59 -6.66
C MET A 1 10.38 -15.05 -8.10
N TYR A 2 10.34 -14.14 -9.05
CA TYR A 2 10.40 -14.52 -10.48
C TYR A 2 11.84 -14.80 -10.88
N ASP A 3 12.05 -15.76 -11.77
CA ASP A 3 13.38 -16.00 -12.35
C ASP A 3 13.69 -14.88 -13.35
N ILE A 4 14.56 -13.96 -12.91
CA ILE A 4 14.99 -12.80 -13.71
C ILE A 4 15.72 -13.23 -14.97
N LYS A 5 16.48 -14.33 -14.91
CA LYS A 5 17.23 -14.83 -16.06
C LYS A 5 16.28 -15.37 -17.11
N GLU A 6 15.29 -16.15 -16.71
CA GLU A 6 14.25 -16.67 -17.59
C GLU A 6 13.42 -15.56 -18.24
N ILE A 7 13.09 -14.49 -17.49
CA ILE A 7 12.40 -13.31 -18.03
C ILE A 7 13.23 -12.68 -19.15
N LYS A 8 14.53 -12.44 -18.92
CA LYS A 8 15.42 -11.81 -19.89
C LYS A 8 15.68 -12.68 -21.12
N GLU A 9 15.62 -13.99 -21.01
CA GLU A 9 15.73 -14.91 -22.13
C GLU A 9 14.46 -14.91 -23.00
N LYS A 10 13.29 -14.64 -22.42
CA LYS A 10 11.99 -14.69 -23.10
C LYS A 10 11.53 -13.37 -23.73
N ILE A 11 12.12 -12.23 -23.35
CA ILE A 11 11.73 -10.93 -23.90
C ILE A 11 12.95 -10.03 -24.06
N THR A 12 13.13 -9.51 -25.27
CA THR A 12 14.22 -8.58 -25.60
C THR A 12 13.79 -7.12 -25.42
N VAL A 13 14.76 -6.20 -25.39
CA VAL A 13 14.47 -4.74 -25.35
C VAL A 13 13.63 -4.29 -26.55
N PRO A 14 13.91 -4.67 -27.79
CA PRO A 14 13.07 -4.36 -28.96
C PRO A 14 11.66 -4.95 -28.85
N ASP A 15 11.50 -6.17 -28.29
CA ASP A 15 10.19 -6.82 -28.16
C ASP A 15 9.31 -6.07 -27.13
N TYR A 16 9.91 -5.62 -26.04
CA TYR A 16 9.23 -4.82 -25.04
C TYR A 16 8.79 -3.46 -25.62
N LEU A 17 9.68 -2.76 -26.32
CA LEU A 17 9.37 -1.47 -26.98
C LEU A 17 8.27 -1.64 -28.04
N ARG A 18 8.26 -2.72 -28.80
CA ARG A 18 7.21 -3.01 -29.80
C ARG A 18 5.84 -3.17 -29.14
N ARG A 19 5.76 -3.78 -27.96
CA ARG A 19 4.53 -3.88 -27.18
C ARG A 19 4.02 -2.51 -26.69
N MET A 20 4.95 -1.59 -26.46
CA MET A 20 4.64 -0.19 -26.12
C MET A 20 4.33 0.67 -27.36
N GLY A 21 4.17 0.08 -28.55
CA GLY A 21 3.89 0.79 -29.80
C GLY A 21 5.12 1.46 -30.43
N ILE A 22 6.32 1.17 -29.96
CA ILE A 22 7.58 1.75 -30.45
C ILE A 22 8.33 0.70 -31.28
N HIS A 23 8.38 0.93 -32.58
CA HIS A 23 9.04 0.02 -33.50
C HIS A 23 10.52 0.40 -33.72
N VAL A 24 11.42 -0.37 -33.13
CA VAL A 24 12.87 -0.22 -33.30
C VAL A 24 13.54 -1.58 -33.34
N GLU A 25 14.54 -1.75 -34.25
CA GLU A 25 15.32 -2.96 -34.37
C GLU A 25 16.59 -2.90 -33.52
N ALA A 26 17.10 -4.06 -33.10
CA ALA A 26 18.37 -4.16 -32.41
C ALA A 26 19.52 -3.53 -33.21
N GLY A 27 20.44 -2.84 -32.57
CA GLY A 27 21.53 -2.10 -33.15
C GLY A 27 21.15 -0.75 -33.77
N ARG A 28 19.88 -0.34 -33.67
CA ARG A 28 19.36 0.93 -34.22
C ARG A 28 19.22 2.02 -33.14
N ARG A 29 19.05 3.24 -33.61
CA ARG A 29 18.73 4.40 -32.77
C ARG A 29 17.35 4.93 -33.13
N CYS A 30 16.67 5.49 -32.12
CA CYS A 30 15.35 6.14 -32.29
C CYS A 30 15.24 7.38 -31.38
N VAL A 31 14.10 8.04 -31.42
CA VAL A 31 13.75 9.10 -30.48
C VAL A 31 13.57 8.46 -29.09
N SER A 32 14.07 9.11 -28.05
CA SER A 32 13.96 8.60 -26.68
C SER A 32 12.50 8.47 -26.23
N PRO A 33 12.05 7.26 -25.86
CA PRO A 33 10.73 7.08 -25.29
C PRO A 33 10.65 7.53 -23.82
N LEU A 34 11.79 7.72 -23.16
CA LEU A 34 11.89 8.17 -21.76
C LEU A 34 11.72 9.68 -21.57
N ARG A 35 11.76 10.44 -22.67
CA ARG A 35 11.73 11.90 -22.62
C ARG A 35 10.59 12.43 -23.49
N PRO A 36 9.43 12.79 -22.88
CA PRO A 36 8.33 13.41 -23.62
C PRO A 36 8.80 14.67 -24.37
N GLY A 37 8.49 14.72 -25.67
CA GLY A 37 8.89 15.84 -26.55
C GLY A 37 10.30 15.75 -27.13
N ALA A 38 11.07 14.67 -26.91
CA ALA A 38 12.33 14.43 -27.62
C ALA A 38 12.06 14.34 -29.13
N LYS A 39 12.89 15.03 -29.93
CA LYS A 39 12.76 15.06 -31.42
C LYS A 39 13.98 14.48 -32.13
N ASN A 40 15.07 14.24 -31.40
CA ASN A 40 16.31 13.74 -31.97
C ASN A 40 16.21 12.22 -32.19
N PRO A 41 16.22 11.74 -33.47
CA PRO A 41 16.06 10.31 -33.77
C PRO A 41 17.29 9.47 -33.40
N THR A 42 18.38 10.07 -32.98
CA THR A 42 19.60 9.36 -32.55
C THR A 42 19.84 9.39 -31.05
N SER A 43 18.84 9.88 -30.28
CA SER A 43 19.00 10.12 -28.85
C SER A 43 18.84 8.86 -27.98
N PHE A 44 18.30 7.77 -28.52
CA PHE A 44 18.09 6.52 -27.81
C PHE A 44 18.60 5.34 -28.63
N TRP A 45 19.53 4.59 -28.08
CA TRP A 45 20.10 3.39 -28.73
C TRP A 45 19.51 2.13 -28.09
N VAL A 46 19.24 1.15 -28.93
CA VAL A 46 18.63 -0.13 -28.55
C VAL A 46 19.46 -1.26 -29.15
N ASP A 47 19.76 -2.27 -28.33
CA ASP A 47 20.27 -3.57 -28.79
C ASP A 47 19.34 -4.68 -28.28
N LYS A 48 19.65 -5.92 -28.56
CA LYS A 48 18.83 -7.07 -28.17
C LYS A 48 18.55 -7.08 -26.68
N ASP A 49 19.60 -6.90 -25.86
CA ASP A 49 19.52 -7.07 -24.39
C ASP A 49 19.79 -5.78 -23.63
N ARG A 50 20.11 -4.67 -24.33
CA ARG A 50 20.49 -3.40 -23.71
C ARG A 50 19.93 -2.20 -24.45
N TRP A 51 19.80 -1.10 -23.70
CA TRP A 51 19.45 0.21 -24.23
C TRP A 51 20.29 1.31 -23.59
N TYR A 52 20.37 2.47 -24.24
CA TYR A 52 21.02 3.66 -23.72
C TYR A 52 20.38 4.93 -24.26
N ASP A 53 19.98 5.85 -23.36
CA ASP A 53 19.50 7.20 -23.69
C ASP A 53 20.64 8.21 -23.52
N PHE A 54 21.15 8.74 -24.61
CA PHE A 54 22.25 9.70 -24.64
C PHE A 54 21.87 11.06 -24.02
N GLY A 55 20.59 11.40 -23.94
CA GLY A 55 20.15 12.68 -23.40
C GLY A 55 20.00 12.69 -21.88
N SER A 56 19.63 11.57 -21.28
CA SER A 56 19.57 11.39 -19.82
C SER A 56 20.81 10.71 -19.23
N ALA A 57 21.71 10.18 -20.10
CA ALA A 57 22.84 9.35 -19.73
C ALA A 57 22.45 8.10 -18.93
N MET A 58 21.29 7.53 -19.26
CA MET A 58 20.73 6.33 -18.62
C MET A 58 20.76 5.14 -19.57
N GLY A 59 20.92 3.95 -19.02
CA GLY A 59 20.89 2.72 -19.80
C GLY A 59 20.77 1.50 -18.90
N GLY A 60 20.44 0.35 -19.51
CA GLY A 60 20.24 -0.88 -18.78
C GLY A 60 19.75 -2.03 -19.66
N ASP A 61 19.10 -2.99 -19.04
CA ASP A 61 18.43 -4.12 -19.69
C ASP A 61 16.91 -3.89 -19.84
N VAL A 62 16.17 -4.94 -20.23
CA VAL A 62 14.72 -4.84 -20.42
C VAL A 62 13.97 -4.53 -19.13
N ILE A 63 14.46 -4.97 -17.97
CA ILE A 63 13.85 -4.67 -16.66
C ILE A 63 14.08 -3.20 -16.29
N ASP A 64 15.30 -2.69 -16.52
CA ASP A 64 15.61 -1.28 -16.35
C ASP A 64 14.73 -0.40 -17.22
N LEU A 65 14.51 -0.80 -18.47
CA LEU A 65 13.66 -0.06 -19.40
C LEU A 65 12.19 -0.05 -18.97
N ALA A 66 11.65 -1.20 -18.59
CA ALA A 66 10.28 -1.30 -18.10
C ALA A 66 10.08 -0.48 -16.82
N ALA A 67 11.05 -0.50 -15.90
CA ALA A 67 11.03 0.30 -14.70
C ALA A 67 10.99 1.81 -15.00
N GLU A 68 11.81 2.29 -15.93
CA GLU A 68 11.88 3.72 -16.29
C GLU A 68 10.66 4.17 -17.11
N LEU A 69 10.14 3.34 -18.03
CA LEU A 69 9.01 3.71 -18.89
C LEU A 69 7.66 3.70 -18.15
N CYS A 70 7.43 2.66 -17.34
CA CYS A 70 6.08 2.36 -16.84
C CYS A 70 5.96 2.37 -15.33
N HIS A 71 7.07 2.32 -14.58
CA HIS A 71 7.04 2.05 -13.14
C HIS A 71 7.85 3.04 -12.29
N ASN A 72 8.12 4.24 -12.79
CA ASN A 72 8.87 5.28 -12.04
C ASN A 72 10.14 4.73 -11.36
N SER A 73 10.94 4.01 -12.10
CA SER A 73 12.18 3.33 -11.65
C SER A 73 11.96 2.16 -10.67
N ASN A 74 10.74 1.67 -10.51
CA ASN A 74 10.43 0.52 -9.64
C ASN A 74 10.67 -0.81 -10.36
N LYS A 75 11.86 -1.39 -10.19
CA LYS A 75 12.24 -2.68 -10.80
C LYS A 75 11.38 -3.86 -10.33
N GLY A 76 10.88 -3.85 -9.10
CA GLY A 76 10.01 -4.91 -8.60
C GLY A 76 8.66 -4.94 -9.31
N ALA A 77 8.11 -3.78 -9.64
CA ALA A 77 6.89 -3.67 -10.45
C ALA A 77 7.16 -4.09 -11.90
N ALA A 78 8.27 -3.64 -12.49
CA ALA A 78 8.70 -4.03 -13.83
C ALA A 78 8.90 -5.56 -13.97
N ILE A 79 9.51 -6.21 -12.99
CA ILE A 79 9.67 -7.67 -12.96
C ILE A 79 8.32 -8.37 -12.95
N ARG A 80 7.34 -7.90 -12.19
CA ARG A 80 5.98 -8.49 -12.16
C ARG A 80 5.27 -8.33 -13.50
N GLU A 81 5.36 -7.16 -14.12
CA GLU A 81 4.81 -6.92 -15.45
C GLU A 81 5.44 -7.85 -16.49
N LEU A 82 6.77 -7.87 -16.56
CA LEU A 82 7.51 -8.70 -17.51
C LEU A 82 7.27 -10.20 -17.29
N ALA A 83 7.14 -10.63 -16.04
CA ALA A 83 6.76 -12.01 -15.71
C ALA A 83 5.35 -12.36 -16.23
N GLY A 84 4.39 -11.45 -16.08
CA GLY A 84 3.05 -11.58 -16.67
C GLY A 84 3.09 -11.67 -18.19
N ILE A 85 3.92 -10.85 -18.83
CA ILE A 85 4.10 -10.83 -20.31
C ILE A 85 4.76 -12.14 -20.82
N THR A 86 5.76 -12.63 -20.09
CA THR A 86 6.57 -13.80 -20.51
C THR A 86 6.03 -15.14 -20.03
N GLY A 87 4.99 -15.12 -19.19
CA GLY A 87 4.42 -16.32 -18.57
C GLY A 87 5.34 -16.98 -17.52
N VAL A 88 6.37 -16.28 -17.03
CA VAL A 88 7.26 -16.79 -15.99
C VAL A 88 6.52 -16.83 -14.67
N GLN A 89 6.34 -18.02 -14.12
CA GLN A 89 5.67 -18.22 -12.84
C GLN A 89 6.58 -17.77 -11.69
N SER A 90 5.99 -17.19 -10.66
CA SER A 90 6.70 -16.94 -9.41
C SER A 90 7.14 -18.29 -8.81
N SER A 91 8.43 -18.51 -8.67
CA SER A 91 8.91 -19.62 -7.84
C SER A 91 8.46 -19.32 -6.42
N GLY A 92 7.67 -20.18 -5.84
CA GLY A 92 7.14 -20.03 -4.47
C GLY A 92 8.20 -20.15 -3.36
N VAL A 93 9.43 -19.70 -3.62
CA VAL A 93 10.51 -19.64 -2.63
C VAL A 93 10.19 -18.47 -1.69
N ASP A 94 9.87 -18.78 -0.47
CA ASP A 94 9.64 -17.81 0.60
C ASP A 94 10.99 -17.21 1.05
N TYR A 95 11.35 -16.08 0.47
CA TYR A 95 12.54 -15.32 0.86
C TYR A 95 12.45 -14.73 2.27
N SER A 96 11.28 -14.70 2.89
CA SER A 96 11.15 -14.28 4.29
C SER A 96 11.91 -15.21 5.20
N HIS A 97 11.89 -16.52 4.93
CA HIS A 97 12.63 -17.52 5.68
C HIS A 97 14.15 -17.39 5.47
N GLN A 98 14.59 -17.22 4.23
CA GLN A 98 16.03 -17.01 3.93
C GLN A 98 16.54 -15.71 4.54
N TRP A 99 15.75 -14.64 4.51
CA TRP A 99 16.09 -13.36 5.16
C TRP A 99 16.16 -13.51 6.68
N ALA A 100 15.21 -14.21 7.29
CA ALA A 100 15.21 -14.47 8.73
C ALA A 100 16.44 -15.31 9.15
N GLU A 101 16.78 -16.34 8.37
CA GLU A 101 17.97 -17.16 8.61
C GLU A 101 19.27 -16.35 8.44
N TYR A 102 19.38 -15.59 7.36
CA TYR A 102 20.52 -14.70 7.11
C TYR A 102 20.72 -13.67 8.23
N THR A 103 19.66 -12.98 8.66
CA THR A 103 19.74 -12.01 9.74
C THR A 103 20.05 -12.65 11.08
N HIS A 104 19.59 -13.87 11.33
CA HIS A 104 19.95 -14.64 12.52
C HIS A 104 21.44 -14.98 12.53
N GLN A 105 21.97 -15.50 11.42
CA GLN A 105 23.41 -15.80 11.27
C GLN A 105 24.26 -14.53 11.40
N MET A 106 23.84 -13.42 10.80
CA MET A 106 24.53 -12.15 10.85
C MET A 106 24.56 -11.57 12.28
N ASN A 107 23.45 -11.65 13.02
CA ASN A 107 23.43 -11.20 14.42
C ASN A 107 24.27 -12.09 15.31
N ALA A 108 24.29 -13.42 15.12
CA ALA A 108 25.17 -14.34 15.81
C ALA A 108 26.67 -14.05 15.53
N PHE A 109 26.99 -13.78 14.26
CA PHE A 109 28.35 -13.37 13.88
C PHE A 109 28.74 -12.03 14.51
N THR A 110 27.82 -11.05 14.52
CA THR A 110 28.04 -9.75 15.15
C THR A 110 28.29 -9.90 16.66
N ALA A 111 27.50 -10.71 17.36
CA ALA A 111 27.69 -10.98 18.78
C ALA A 111 29.06 -11.61 19.05
N LYS A 112 29.50 -12.55 18.21
CA LYS A 112 30.84 -13.11 18.28
C LYS A 112 31.91 -12.05 18.07
N CYS A 113 31.76 -11.17 17.07
CA CYS A 113 32.70 -10.08 16.86
C CYS A 113 32.81 -9.14 18.07
N GLN A 114 31.69 -8.89 18.77
CA GLN A 114 31.69 -8.05 19.98
C GLN A 114 32.51 -8.69 21.13
N THR A 115 32.50 -10.01 21.27
CA THR A 115 33.31 -10.70 22.31
C THR A 115 34.81 -10.74 21.99
N GLU A 116 35.21 -10.46 20.78
CA GLU A 116 36.64 -10.42 20.35
C GLU A 116 37.28 -9.04 20.50
N LEU A 117 36.54 -8.01 20.95
CA LEU A 117 37.07 -6.66 21.15
C LEU A 117 38.13 -6.67 22.25
N THR A 118 39.23 -5.99 21.96
CA THR A 118 40.36 -5.81 22.89
C THR A 118 40.36 -4.40 23.53
N ASP A 119 41.14 -4.20 24.59
CA ASP A 119 41.28 -2.87 25.18
C ASP A 119 41.95 -1.88 24.20
N GLU A 120 42.79 -2.36 23.28
CA GLU A 120 43.34 -1.55 22.19
C GLU A 120 42.24 -1.05 21.24
N ASP A 121 41.27 -1.91 20.88
CA ASP A 121 40.12 -1.53 20.06
C ASP A 121 39.27 -0.47 20.75
N TYR A 122 39.02 -0.65 22.04
CA TYR A 122 38.28 0.35 22.83
C TYR A 122 39.05 1.68 22.95
N GLY A 123 40.39 1.63 23.11
CA GLY A 123 41.25 2.83 23.10
C GLY A 123 41.12 3.59 21.78
N TYR A 124 41.24 2.89 20.66
CA TYR A 124 41.06 3.47 19.31
C TYR A 124 39.67 4.08 19.11
N LEU A 125 38.61 3.38 19.53
CA LEU A 125 37.25 3.87 19.41
C LEU A 125 36.98 5.10 20.28
N GLN A 126 37.58 5.14 21.47
CA GLN A 126 37.51 6.30 22.36
C GLN A 126 38.24 7.53 21.79
N GLU A 127 39.40 7.36 21.15
CA GLU A 127 40.06 8.43 20.39
C GLU A 127 39.17 8.97 19.25
N ARG A 128 38.27 8.15 18.72
CA ARG A 128 37.24 8.50 17.72
C ARG A 128 35.95 9.03 18.32
N GLY A 129 35.91 9.36 19.59
CA GLY A 129 34.77 9.94 20.28
C GLY A 129 33.68 8.97 20.63
N LEU A 130 33.91 7.65 20.55
CA LEU A 130 32.92 6.60 20.90
C LEU A 130 33.28 5.96 22.24
N ASN A 131 32.38 6.03 23.20
CA ASN A 131 32.51 5.35 24.49
C ASN A 131 32.04 3.87 24.41
N ARG A 132 32.15 3.13 25.52
CA ARG A 132 31.72 1.72 25.56
C ARG A 132 30.23 1.53 25.26
N ASP A 133 29.38 2.42 25.73
CA ASP A 133 27.91 2.34 25.46
C ASP A 133 27.60 2.56 23.97
N ASP A 134 28.36 3.46 23.31
CA ASP A 134 28.25 3.67 21.85
C ASP A 134 28.68 2.43 21.08
N VAL A 135 29.78 1.77 21.50
CA VAL A 135 30.29 0.55 20.89
C VAL A 135 29.26 -0.59 21.01
N GLU A 136 28.65 -0.73 22.18
CA GLU A 136 27.61 -1.73 22.41
C GLU A 136 26.34 -1.44 21.58
N ARG A 137 25.85 -0.21 21.59
CA ARG A 137 24.67 0.25 20.87
C ARG A 137 24.82 0.10 19.36
N LEU A 138 25.97 0.47 18.81
CA LEU A 138 26.32 0.33 17.40
C LEU A 138 26.75 -1.10 17.04
N LYS A 139 26.85 -1.99 18.02
CA LYS A 139 27.28 -3.38 17.86
C LYS A 139 28.62 -3.52 17.12
N ILE A 140 29.53 -2.58 17.35
CA ILE A 140 30.89 -2.63 16.78
C ILE A 140 31.58 -3.85 17.39
N GLY A 141 32.36 -4.58 16.57
CA GLY A 141 33.09 -5.77 17.02
C GLY A 141 34.41 -5.94 16.30
N ARG A 142 35.23 -6.90 16.72
CA ARG A 142 36.46 -7.30 16.03
C ARG A 142 36.21 -8.59 15.25
N ILE A 143 36.62 -8.64 13.99
CA ILE A 143 36.47 -9.84 13.16
C ILE A 143 37.35 -10.94 13.68
N PRO A 144 36.81 -12.18 13.99
CA PRO A 144 37.54 -13.29 14.54
C PRO A 144 38.68 -13.81 13.66
N GLY A 145 39.67 -14.44 14.29
CA GLY A 145 40.92 -14.91 13.65
C GLY A 145 40.76 -15.92 12.51
N ASN A 146 39.64 -16.64 12.47
CA ASN A 146 39.33 -17.62 11.42
C ASN A 146 38.65 -17.02 10.17
N HIS A 147 38.40 -15.71 10.12
CA HIS A 147 37.79 -15.03 9.01
C HIS A 147 38.85 -14.36 8.10
N HIS A 148 38.58 -14.27 6.80
CA HIS A 148 39.50 -13.65 5.83
C HIS A 148 39.77 -12.14 6.10
N LEU A 149 38.89 -11.47 6.84
CA LEU A 149 39.02 -10.09 7.30
C LEU A 149 39.44 -10.00 8.79
N ALA A 150 40.05 -11.05 9.34
CA ALA A 150 40.43 -11.16 10.75
C ALA A 150 41.17 -9.92 11.27
N GLY A 151 40.91 -9.55 12.52
CA GLY A 151 41.55 -8.45 13.21
C GLY A 151 41.11 -7.04 12.79
N ARG A 152 40.16 -6.90 11.86
CA ARG A 152 39.54 -5.63 11.49
C ARG A 152 38.33 -5.33 12.38
N LEU A 153 38.01 -4.06 12.62
CA LEU A 153 36.76 -3.69 13.26
C LEU A 153 35.59 -3.92 12.29
N MET A 154 34.58 -4.56 12.75
CA MET A 154 33.30 -4.73 12.08
C MET A 154 32.39 -3.53 12.41
N LEU A 155 31.81 -2.92 11.37
CA LEU A 155 30.95 -1.74 11.43
C LEU A 155 29.58 -2.11 10.85
N PRO A 156 28.61 -2.49 11.69
CA PRO A 156 27.31 -3.02 11.23
C PRO A 156 26.40 -1.97 10.61
N TYR A 157 25.56 -2.44 9.68
CA TYR A 157 24.41 -1.71 9.15
C TYR A 157 23.12 -2.39 9.62
N PHE A 158 22.12 -1.60 9.94
CA PHE A 158 20.88 -2.08 10.53
C PHE A 158 19.68 -1.86 9.61
N LYS A 159 18.78 -2.83 9.59
CA LYS A 159 17.46 -2.71 9.01
C LYS A 159 16.44 -3.40 9.93
N ASN A 160 15.38 -2.70 10.33
CA ASN A 160 14.34 -3.19 11.21
C ASN A 160 14.91 -3.83 12.51
N GLY A 161 15.95 -3.22 13.10
CA GLY A 161 16.58 -3.70 14.33
C GLY A 161 17.57 -4.85 14.17
N TYR A 162 17.74 -5.41 12.97
CA TYR A 162 18.64 -6.50 12.67
C TYR A 162 19.88 -6.01 11.91
N VAL A 163 21.04 -6.62 12.17
CA VAL A 163 22.24 -6.39 11.36
C VAL A 163 22.02 -7.06 9.99
N CYS A 164 22.09 -6.26 8.93
CA CYS A 164 21.83 -6.72 7.57
C CYS A 164 23.04 -6.67 6.63
N TYR A 165 24.11 -5.97 7.06
CA TYR A 165 25.31 -5.77 6.29
C TYR A 165 26.42 -5.25 7.21
N TYR A 166 27.69 -5.27 6.78
CA TYR A 166 28.77 -4.62 7.50
C TYR A 166 29.85 -4.09 6.56
N ALA A 167 30.51 -3.02 6.99
CA ALA A 167 31.84 -2.62 6.52
C ALA A 167 32.87 -2.99 7.59
N THR A 168 34.14 -2.93 7.22
CA THR A 168 35.23 -3.15 8.17
C THR A 168 36.24 -2.03 8.11
N ARG A 169 36.80 -1.71 9.26
CA ARG A 169 37.90 -0.77 9.42
C ARG A 169 39.21 -1.49 9.70
N ALA A 170 40.29 -1.10 9.00
CA ALA A 170 41.62 -1.62 9.27
C ALA A 170 42.14 -1.19 10.66
N MET A 171 42.66 -2.15 11.38
CA MET A 171 43.34 -1.96 12.67
C MET A 171 44.80 -2.43 12.56
N PRO A 172 45.72 -1.92 13.41
CA PRO A 172 47.08 -2.46 13.46
C PRO A 172 47.08 -3.98 13.62
N GLY A 173 47.84 -4.69 12.81
CA GLY A 173 47.90 -6.15 12.81
C GLY A 173 46.69 -6.86 12.20
N GLY A 174 45.69 -6.14 11.70
CA GLY A 174 44.52 -6.72 11.00
C GLY A 174 44.81 -7.03 9.53
N SER A 175 43.96 -7.85 8.91
CA SER A 175 44.02 -8.19 7.49
C SER A 175 43.90 -6.97 6.58
N PHE A 176 44.67 -6.93 5.50
CA PHE A 176 44.67 -5.85 4.50
C PHE A 176 44.85 -4.46 5.14
N PRO A 177 45.97 -4.17 5.84
CA PRO A 177 46.18 -2.93 6.60
C PRO A 177 46.15 -1.69 5.71
N ASP A 178 46.55 -1.78 4.43
CA ASP A 178 46.57 -0.68 3.47
C ASP A 178 45.16 -0.28 2.99
N SER A 179 44.13 -1.14 3.21
CA SER A 179 42.76 -0.89 2.84
C SER A 179 41.99 -0.35 4.03
N LYS A 180 41.94 0.99 4.18
CA LYS A 180 41.28 1.68 5.30
C LYS A 180 39.90 1.10 5.61
N TYR A 181 39.04 0.96 4.60
CA TYR A 181 37.71 0.33 4.70
C TYR A 181 37.55 -0.80 3.69
N MET A 182 36.88 -1.87 4.08
CA MET A 182 36.42 -2.93 3.19
C MET A 182 34.96 -3.24 3.47
N LYS A 183 34.18 -3.52 2.42
CA LYS A 183 32.77 -3.87 2.52
C LYS A 183 32.58 -5.38 2.37
N GLN A 184 31.61 -5.94 3.07
CA GLN A 184 31.18 -7.33 2.89
C GLN A 184 30.89 -7.59 1.40
N LYS A 185 31.25 -8.76 0.90
CA LYS A 185 30.82 -9.17 -0.44
C LYS A 185 29.29 -9.26 -0.47
N ARG A 186 28.69 -8.78 -1.55
CA ARG A 186 27.25 -8.92 -1.76
C ARG A 186 26.93 -10.40 -2.01
N ASP A 187 25.90 -10.89 -1.37
CA ASP A 187 25.18 -12.09 -1.76
C ASP A 187 23.70 -11.74 -2.01
N ASP A 188 22.92 -12.69 -2.49
CA ASP A 188 21.52 -12.45 -2.88
C ASP A 188 20.60 -12.06 -1.70
N CYS A 189 21.05 -12.27 -0.47
CA CYS A 189 20.33 -11.92 0.75
C CYS A 189 20.71 -10.54 1.31
N CYS A 190 21.87 -9.97 0.90
CA CYS A 190 22.35 -8.68 1.38
C CYS A 190 21.62 -7.51 0.72
N GLN A 191 20.92 -6.72 1.53
CA GLN A 191 20.36 -5.45 1.07
C GLN A 191 21.39 -4.34 1.21
N HIS A 192 21.73 -3.69 0.08
CA HIS A 192 22.67 -2.58 0.05
C HIS A 192 21.95 -1.29 0.42
N ILE A 193 21.95 -0.97 1.72
CA ILE A 193 21.34 0.26 2.25
C ILE A 193 22.44 1.25 2.68
N PRO A 194 22.14 2.56 2.79
CA PRO A 194 23.02 3.52 3.44
C PRO A 194 23.20 3.16 4.92
N TRP A 195 24.37 3.46 5.48
CA TRP A 195 24.53 3.38 6.93
C TRP A 195 23.70 4.47 7.61
N GLY A 196 23.09 4.15 8.74
CA GLY A 196 22.31 5.10 9.52
C GLY A 196 20.79 5.00 9.32
N MET A 197 20.29 4.08 8.48
CA MET A 197 18.84 3.91 8.28
C MET A 197 18.06 3.67 9.57
N GLN A 198 18.67 3.05 10.58
CA GLN A 198 18.08 2.85 11.91
C GLN A 198 17.89 4.16 12.71
N THR A 199 18.49 5.27 12.27
CA THR A 199 18.38 6.57 12.96
C THR A 199 17.19 7.41 12.45
N LEU A 200 16.55 6.99 11.37
CA LEU A 200 15.49 7.77 10.71
C LEU A 200 14.20 7.89 11.53
N ASP A 201 13.99 6.99 12.49
CA ASP A 201 12.83 7.06 13.41
C ASP A 201 13.05 8.06 14.57
N ARG A 202 14.19 8.71 14.63
CA ARG A 202 14.49 9.72 15.66
C ARG A 202 13.74 11.02 15.40
N HIS A 203 13.32 11.65 16.47
CA HIS A 203 12.69 12.97 16.40
C HIS A 203 13.71 14.05 16.01
N GLY A 204 13.37 14.85 15.02
CA GLY A 204 14.20 15.98 14.58
C GLY A 204 13.78 16.47 13.20
N ASP A 205 14.01 17.75 12.92
CA ASP A 205 13.69 18.39 11.64
C ASP A 205 14.82 18.28 10.61
N THR A 206 16.00 17.84 11.03
CA THR A 206 17.23 17.84 10.21
C THR A 206 17.82 16.44 10.10
N LEU A 207 17.90 15.92 8.87
CA LEU A 207 18.69 14.74 8.54
C LEU A 207 20.10 15.16 8.17
N VAL A 208 21.12 14.48 8.70
CA VAL A 208 22.52 14.71 8.34
C VAL A 208 22.99 13.70 7.30
N ILE A 209 23.73 14.15 6.30
CA ILE A 209 24.49 13.30 5.37
C ILE A 209 25.97 13.56 5.62
N SER A 210 26.70 12.60 6.16
CA SER A 210 28.10 12.69 6.53
C SER A 210 28.92 11.62 5.81
N GLU A 211 30.17 11.91 5.44
CA GLU A 211 30.99 11.05 4.57
C GLU A 211 31.41 9.76 5.25
N GLY A 212 32.07 9.86 6.39
CA GLY A 212 32.73 8.74 7.07
C GLY A 212 31.85 8.06 8.11
N TYR A 213 32.23 6.84 8.48
CA TYR A 213 31.54 6.09 9.56
C TYR A 213 31.63 6.83 10.90
N PHE A 214 32.84 7.26 11.29
CA PHE A 214 33.04 7.90 12.61
C PHE A 214 32.41 9.29 12.67
N ASP A 215 32.38 10.01 11.54
CA ASP A 215 31.67 11.27 11.44
C ASP A 215 30.16 11.05 11.66
N ALA A 216 29.62 10.05 10.99
CA ALA A 216 28.21 9.71 11.14
C ALA A 216 27.87 9.17 12.54
N ALA A 217 28.78 8.41 13.16
CA ALA A 217 28.58 7.85 14.49
C ALA A 217 28.53 8.93 15.59
N VAL A 218 29.29 10.03 15.46
CA VAL A 218 29.21 11.15 16.42
C VAL A 218 27.94 11.96 16.23
N TRP A 219 27.41 12.12 15.00
CA TRP A 219 26.09 12.69 14.75
C TRP A 219 24.98 11.83 15.37
N GLU A 220 25.09 10.52 15.18
CA GLU A 220 24.17 9.53 15.74
C GLU A 220 24.16 9.56 17.27
N ARG A 221 25.33 9.65 17.91
CA ARG A 221 25.50 9.78 19.37
C ARG A 221 24.79 11.02 19.92
N GLU A 222 24.91 12.17 19.24
CA GLU A 222 24.24 13.42 19.62
C GLU A 222 22.75 13.48 19.26
N GLY A 223 22.18 12.34 18.82
CA GLY A 223 20.73 12.17 18.60
C GLY A 223 20.24 12.59 17.22
N TYR A 224 21.11 12.98 16.28
CA TYR A 224 20.69 13.35 14.94
C TYR A 224 20.39 12.11 14.09
N PRO A 225 19.30 12.15 13.28
CA PRO A 225 19.15 11.24 12.16
C PRO A 225 20.30 11.46 11.17
N VAL A 226 20.98 10.39 10.77
CA VAL A 226 22.16 10.51 9.91
C VAL A 226 22.23 9.40 8.89
N LEU A 227 22.68 9.72 7.68
CA LEU A 227 23.04 8.76 6.64
C LEU A 227 24.50 8.94 6.22
N SER A 228 25.18 7.83 5.94
CA SER A 228 26.55 7.85 5.46
C SER A 228 26.79 6.84 4.34
N PRO A 229 27.53 7.21 3.28
CA PRO A 229 28.05 6.25 2.31
C PRO A 229 29.21 5.42 2.86
N ILE A 230 29.84 5.84 3.97
CA ILE A 230 31.09 5.31 4.61
C ILE A 230 32.34 5.46 3.74
N THR A 231 32.20 5.51 2.43
CA THR A 231 33.30 5.54 1.46
C THR A 231 33.12 6.65 0.43
N GLY A 232 32.77 7.85 0.88
CA GLY A 232 32.72 9.06 0.07
C GLY A 232 31.55 9.25 -0.87
N ASN A 233 30.90 8.19 -1.35
CA ASN A 233 29.75 8.35 -2.26
C ASN A 233 28.71 7.23 -2.10
N PHE A 234 27.44 7.57 -2.20
CA PHE A 234 26.38 6.58 -2.29
C PHE A 234 26.41 5.86 -3.63
N SER A 235 26.20 4.57 -3.62
CA SER A 235 26.05 3.77 -4.85
C SER A 235 24.73 4.12 -5.57
N LYS A 236 24.64 3.75 -6.85
CA LYS A 236 23.42 3.97 -7.66
C LYS A 236 22.21 3.31 -7.01
N GLU A 237 22.41 2.17 -6.38
CA GLU A 237 21.37 1.39 -5.71
C GLU A 237 20.91 1.99 -4.38
N GLN A 238 21.78 2.76 -3.69
CA GLN A 238 21.47 3.42 -2.41
C GLN A 238 20.69 4.73 -2.59
N TRP A 239 20.82 5.40 -3.73
CA TRP A 239 20.20 6.71 -3.95
C TRP A 239 18.68 6.75 -3.80
N PRO A 240 17.89 5.74 -4.23
CA PRO A 240 16.45 5.73 -3.99
C PRO A 240 16.10 5.81 -2.51
N ASP A 241 16.80 5.05 -1.66
CA ASP A 241 16.61 5.04 -0.22
C ASP A 241 17.04 6.37 0.42
N VAL A 242 18.17 6.93 -0.02
CA VAL A 242 18.66 8.26 0.43
C VAL A 242 17.64 9.35 0.10
N ILE A 243 17.13 9.39 -1.14
CA ILE A 243 16.14 10.40 -1.54
C ILE A 243 14.83 10.23 -0.77
N SER A 244 14.38 8.98 -0.58
CA SER A 244 13.20 8.69 0.21
C SER A 244 13.37 9.16 1.66
N ALA A 245 14.48 8.84 2.28
CA ALA A 245 14.81 9.30 3.63
C ALA A 245 14.85 10.83 3.73
N CYS A 246 15.54 11.49 2.79
CA CYS A 246 15.64 12.96 2.78
C CYS A 246 14.28 13.67 2.72
N LYS A 247 13.28 13.07 2.05
CA LYS A 247 11.91 13.61 1.96
C LYS A 247 11.14 13.54 3.28
N MET A 248 11.58 12.74 4.23
CA MET A 248 10.94 12.61 5.55
C MET A 248 11.23 13.79 6.47
N PHE A 249 12.27 14.61 6.17
CA PHE A 249 12.76 15.67 7.03
C PHE A 249 12.52 17.05 6.41
N LYS A 250 12.35 18.07 7.26
CA LYS A 250 12.15 19.46 6.78
C LYS A 250 13.39 20.01 6.06
N ARG A 251 14.58 19.53 6.43
CA ARG A 251 15.87 19.94 5.84
C ARG A 251 16.92 18.85 5.95
N VAL A 252 17.87 18.87 5.06
CA VAL A 252 19.02 17.95 5.04
C VAL A 252 20.29 18.76 5.21
N LEU A 253 21.15 18.39 6.14
CA LEU A 253 22.51 18.94 6.28
C LEU A 253 23.49 18.00 5.56
N ILE A 254 24.15 18.51 4.54
CA ILE A 254 25.28 17.81 3.89
C ILE A 254 26.57 18.31 4.55
N ILE A 255 27.38 17.38 5.05
CA ILE A 255 28.69 17.73 5.62
C ILE A 255 29.67 16.60 5.28
N PHE A 256 30.76 16.96 4.61
CA PHE A 256 31.79 16.06 4.17
C PHE A 256 33.16 16.57 4.62
N ASP A 257 34.18 15.73 4.49
CA ASP A 257 35.55 16.01 4.94
C ASP A 257 36.09 17.27 4.23
N ASN A 258 36.79 18.11 5.00
CA ASN A 258 37.48 19.28 4.49
C ASN A 258 38.90 18.85 4.06
N ASP A 259 38.99 18.31 2.81
CA ASP A 259 40.26 17.82 2.28
C ASP A 259 40.94 18.91 1.44
N ASP A 260 41.80 19.68 2.08
CA ASP A 260 42.56 20.80 1.46
C ASP A 260 43.51 20.35 0.34
N ILE A 261 43.81 19.04 0.25
CA ILE A 261 44.79 18.50 -0.71
C ILE A 261 44.12 17.92 -1.95
N SER A 262 43.09 17.10 -1.77
CA SER A 262 42.47 16.37 -2.87
C SER A 262 41.19 17.02 -3.41
N HIS A 263 40.60 17.95 -2.67
CA HIS A 263 39.27 18.52 -2.91
C HIS A 263 38.17 17.45 -3.12
N ALA A 264 38.40 16.22 -2.69
CA ALA A 264 37.50 15.09 -2.90
C ALA A 264 36.16 15.27 -2.16
N GLY A 265 36.23 15.80 -0.94
CA GLY A 265 35.05 16.14 -0.13
C GLY A 265 34.19 17.21 -0.78
N GLU A 266 34.77 18.23 -1.38
CA GLU A 266 34.04 19.27 -2.11
C GLU A 266 33.34 18.69 -3.34
N THR A 267 34.01 17.85 -4.10
CA THR A 267 33.39 17.18 -5.26
C THR A 267 32.21 16.30 -4.85
N PHE A 268 32.28 15.57 -3.75
CA PHE A 268 31.18 14.75 -3.24
C PHE A 268 30.05 15.61 -2.71
N THR A 269 30.33 16.69 -2.01
CA THR A 269 29.37 17.68 -1.54
C THR A 269 28.59 18.24 -2.70
N GLU A 270 29.26 18.68 -3.76
CA GLU A 270 28.62 19.23 -4.96
C GLU A 270 27.74 18.23 -5.66
N ARG A 271 28.17 16.97 -5.82
CA ARG A 271 27.37 15.91 -6.43
C ARG A 271 26.12 15.60 -5.62
N THR A 272 26.29 15.52 -4.30
CA THR A 272 25.16 15.25 -3.39
C THR A 272 24.20 16.44 -3.41
N ALA A 273 24.68 17.66 -3.28
CA ALA A 273 23.90 18.89 -3.34
C ALA A 273 23.09 18.99 -4.66
N LYS A 274 23.75 18.76 -5.79
CA LYS A 274 23.09 18.74 -7.11
C LYS A 274 21.98 17.69 -7.18
N ARG A 275 22.20 16.52 -6.63
CA ARG A 275 21.20 15.44 -6.63
C ARG A 275 20.00 15.74 -5.74
N LEU A 276 20.24 16.29 -4.53
CA LEU A 276 19.16 16.75 -3.66
C LEU A 276 18.38 17.90 -4.30
N PHE A 277 19.09 18.84 -4.91
CA PHE A 277 18.47 19.95 -5.62
C PHE A 277 17.57 19.48 -6.79
N GLN A 278 18.04 18.54 -7.61
CA GLN A 278 17.26 17.95 -8.69
C GLN A 278 15.99 17.24 -8.20
N ASN A 279 16.02 16.70 -6.99
CA ASN A 279 14.87 16.05 -6.33
C ASN A 279 14.04 17.01 -5.46
N ARG A 280 14.30 18.34 -5.54
CA ARG A 280 13.56 19.39 -4.81
C ARG A 280 13.61 19.25 -3.29
N ILE A 281 14.70 18.68 -2.76
CA ILE A 281 14.91 18.50 -1.34
C ILE A 281 15.56 19.77 -0.79
N LYS A 282 15.05 20.31 0.32
CA LYS A 282 15.69 21.41 1.03
C LYS A 282 16.92 20.91 1.75
N PHE A 283 18.07 21.55 1.50
CA PHE A 283 19.32 21.17 2.13
C PHE A 283 20.16 22.38 2.51
N MET A 284 21.09 22.13 3.39
CA MET A 284 22.15 23.05 3.84
C MET A 284 23.50 22.35 3.66
N VAL A 285 24.56 23.11 3.50
CA VAL A 285 25.92 22.60 3.41
C VAL A 285 26.73 23.15 4.57
N GLY A 286 27.18 22.24 5.43
CA GLY A 286 28.03 22.54 6.56
C GLY A 286 29.50 22.29 6.21
N HIS A 287 30.40 23.04 6.87
CA HIS A 287 31.83 22.89 6.77
C HIS A 287 32.44 22.90 8.16
N THR A 288 33.47 22.07 8.39
CA THR A 288 34.29 22.16 9.57
C THR A 288 35.13 23.45 9.51
N PRO A 289 35.55 24.03 10.65
CA PRO A 289 36.46 25.20 10.64
C PRO A 289 37.73 24.93 9.88
N HIS A 290 38.35 25.98 9.33
CA HIS A 290 39.63 25.91 8.62
C HIS A 290 40.71 25.19 9.47
N GLY A 291 41.41 24.24 8.88
CA GLY A 291 42.44 23.44 9.55
C GLY A 291 41.90 22.20 10.33
N VAL A 292 40.59 21.98 10.35
CA VAL A 292 39.97 20.76 10.90
C VAL A 292 39.55 19.86 9.76
N LYS A 293 40.08 18.65 9.71
CA LYS A 293 39.90 17.75 8.56
C LYS A 293 38.48 17.26 8.38
N ASP A 294 37.91 16.67 9.41
CA ASP A 294 36.60 16.00 9.35
C ASP A 294 35.77 16.32 10.60
N VAL A 295 34.49 15.87 10.59
CA VAL A 295 33.55 16.11 11.71
C VAL A 295 33.99 15.37 12.97
N ASN A 296 34.60 14.20 12.83
CA ASN A 296 35.09 13.43 13.97
C ASN A 296 36.23 14.16 14.69
N ASP A 297 37.23 14.70 13.95
CA ASP A 297 38.31 15.50 14.51
C ASP A 297 37.79 16.80 15.16
N TYR A 298 36.75 17.44 14.56
CA TYR A 298 36.09 18.60 15.15
C TYR A 298 35.42 18.29 16.49
N TYR A 299 34.68 17.21 16.54
CA TYR A 299 33.94 16.77 17.72
C TYR A 299 34.89 16.34 18.86
N THR A 300 35.88 15.52 18.55
CA THR A 300 36.88 15.06 19.54
C THR A 300 37.77 16.18 20.06
N GLY A 301 37.97 17.24 19.27
CA GLY A 301 38.59 18.48 19.68
C GLY A 301 37.71 19.41 20.54
N GLY A 302 36.50 18.98 20.92
CA GLY A 302 35.55 19.74 21.75
C GLY A 302 34.64 20.68 20.98
N GLY A 303 34.52 20.52 19.66
CA GLY A 303 33.62 21.30 18.82
C GLY A 303 32.14 20.87 18.97
N SER A 304 31.24 21.81 18.88
CA SER A 304 29.78 21.58 18.97
C SER A 304 29.18 21.26 17.59
N LEU A 305 28.55 20.11 17.44
CA LEU A 305 27.83 19.73 16.19
C LEU A 305 26.67 20.69 15.88
N GLN A 306 25.99 21.22 16.90
CA GLN A 306 24.95 22.22 16.72
C GLN A 306 25.48 23.49 16.04
N LYS A 307 26.71 23.89 16.33
CA LYS A 307 27.35 25.04 15.67
C LYS A 307 27.55 24.81 14.18
N LEU A 308 27.87 23.58 13.77
CA LEU A 308 27.96 23.22 12.34
C LEU A 308 26.61 23.31 11.64
N VAL A 309 25.52 22.96 12.34
CA VAL A 309 24.15 23.13 11.84
C VAL A 309 23.81 24.62 11.68
N ASP A 310 24.12 25.44 12.71
CA ASP A 310 23.75 26.85 12.79
C ASP A 310 24.52 27.70 11.76
N THR A 311 25.75 27.32 11.42
CA THR A 311 26.63 28.03 10.48
C THR A 311 26.52 27.49 9.04
N ALA A 312 25.72 26.47 8.79
CA ALA A 312 25.59 25.85 7.48
C ALA A 312 24.95 26.79 6.44
N THR A 313 25.53 26.79 5.25
CA THR A 313 25.05 27.59 4.11
C THR A 313 23.80 26.98 3.51
N GLU A 314 22.79 27.80 3.23
CA GLU A 314 21.56 27.37 2.56
C GLU A 314 21.87 26.82 1.17
N GLY A 315 21.24 25.71 0.79
CA GLY A 315 21.57 24.93 -0.40
C GLY A 315 21.45 25.71 -1.71
N LYS A 316 20.47 26.62 -1.85
CA LYS A 316 20.36 27.49 -3.02
C LYS A 316 21.50 28.49 -3.10
N LEU A 317 21.89 29.07 -1.96
CA LEU A 317 23.02 29.98 -1.89
C LEU A 317 24.34 29.23 -2.21
N PHE A 318 24.54 28.05 -1.66
CA PHE A 318 25.69 27.21 -1.97
C PHE A 318 25.78 26.89 -3.47
N MET A 319 24.65 26.53 -4.13
CA MET A 319 24.63 26.29 -5.59
C MET A 319 24.88 27.57 -6.39
N ALA A 320 24.29 28.69 -5.97
CA ALA A 320 24.46 29.98 -6.65
C ALA A 320 25.92 30.48 -6.60
N GLN A 321 26.62 30.31 -5.46
CA GLN A 321 28.02 30.67 -5.28
C GLN A 321 28.99 29.89 -6.18
N ARG A 322 28.56 28.75 -6.70
CA ARG A 322 29.33 27.85 -7.58
C ARG A 322 29.06 28.06 -9.06
N CYS A 323 28.15 28.97 -9.43
CA CYS A 323 27.98 29.37 -10.82
C CYS A 323 29.25 30.14 -11.28
N ARG A 324 29.82 29.70 -12.39
CA ARG A 324 31.11 30.23 -12.90
C ARG A 324 31.01 31.62 -13.52
N ASP A 325 29.86 31.95 -14.03
CA ASP A 325 29.58 33.22 -14.70
C ASP A 325 28.16 33.73 -14.51
N ALA A 326 27.89 34.95 -14.93
CA ALA A 326 26.59 35.59 -14.82
C ALA A 326 25.47 34.85 -15.61
N LYS A 327 25.82 34.18 -16.71
CA LYS A 327 24.86 33.42 -17.52
C LYS A 327 24.44 32.14 -16.81
N GLU A 328 25.40 31.39 -16.27
CA GLU A 328 25.13 30.18 -15.48
C GLU A 328 24.29 30.50 -14.25
N LEU A 329 24.57 31.64 -13.57
CA LEU A 329 23.75 32.12 -12.46
C LEU A 329 22.34 32.51 -12.91
N GLN A 330 22.20 33.18 -14.05
CA GLN A 330 20.90 33.51 -14.59
C GLN A 330 20.09 32.25 -14.92
N ASP A 331 20.70 31.26 -15.56
CA ASP A 331 20.07 29.98 -15.88
C ASP A 331 19.68 29.24 -14.59
N PHE A 332 20.52 29.30 -13.57
CA PHE A 332 20.21 28.74 -12.26
C PHE A 332 19.00 29.49 -11.63
N ILE A 333 18.99 30.80 -11.57
CA ILE A 333 17.88 31.61 -11.03
C ILE A 333 16.59 31.32 -11.78
N LEU A 334 16.62 31.22 -13.10
CA LEU A 334 15.45 30.83 -13.90
C LEU A 334 14.97 29.43 -13.54
N SER A 335 15.88 28.51 -13.27
CA SER A 335 15.52 27.13 -12.87
C SER A 335 14.84 27.09 -11.52
N ILE A 336 15.25 27.93 -10.56
CA ILE A 336 14.66 28.00 -9.21
C ILE A 336 13.45 28.94 -9.11
N ASN A 337 13.31 29.90 -10.03
CA ASN A 337 12.20 30.86 -10.03
C ASN A 337 10.80 30.18 -10.07
N ARG A 338 10.76 28.91 -10.47
CA ARG A 338 9.53 28.09 -10.48
C ARG A 338 9.06 27.68 -9.08
N TYR A 339 9.94 27.73 -8.06
CA TYR A 339 9.65 27.26 -6.68
C TYR A 339 10.33 28.13 -5.60
N THR A 340 10.72 29.34 -5.95
CA THR A 340 11.34 30.29 -5.03
C THR A 340 10.61 31.61 -5.16
N THR A 341 10.25 32.22 -4.04
CA THR A 341 9.55 33.51 -4.04
C THR A 341 10.48 34.63 -4.47
N THR A 342 9.90 35.74 -4.97
CA THR A 342 10.68 36.93 -5.34
C THR A 342 11.50 37.48 -4.17
N ALA A 343 10.96 37.40 -2.93
CA ALA A 343 11.67 37.79 -1.71
C ALA A 343 12.88 36.88 -1.44
N GLU A 344 12.74 35.57 -1.52
CA GLU A 344 13.85 34.62 -1.35
C GLU A 344 14.92 34.79 -2.44
N ILE A 345 14.54 35.11 -3.68
CA ILE A 345 15.50 35.39 -4.75
C ILE A 345 16.23 36.72 -4.47
N ALA A 346 15.52 37.75 -3.98
CA ALA A 346 16.14 39.03 -3.63
C ALA A 346 17.14 38.84 -2.46
N GLU A 347 16.80 38.03 -1.46
CA GLU A 347 17.68 37.65 -0.36
C GLU A 347 18.92 36.88 -0.85
N LEU A 348 18.69 35.85 -1.71
CA LEU A 348 19.77 35.09 -2.35
C LEU A 348 20.75 36.00 -3.07
N LEU A 349 20.24 36.93 -3.90
CA LEU A 349 21.06 37.89 -4.63
C LEU A 349 21.77 38.89 -3.71
N SER A 350 21.20 39.25 -2.57
CA SER A 350 21.89 40.16 -1.62
C SER A 350 23.11 39.50 -1.00
N ASN A 351 23.09 38.20 -0.84
CA ASN A 351 24.17 37.39 -0.24
C ASN A 351 25.29 36.99 -1.24
N LEU A 352 25.13 37.36 -2.52
CA LEU A 352 26.12 37.12 -3.54
C LEU A 352 26.95 38.38 -3.79
N ASP A 353 28.25 38.25 -4.00
CA ASP A 353 29.13 39.37 -4.42
C ASP A 353 29.02 39.54 -5.94
N LEU A 354 28.08 40.41 -6.38
CA LEU A 354 27.77 40.65 -7.79
C LEU A 354 27.64 42.16 -8.09
N PRO A 355 28.01 42.60 -9.31
CA PRO A 355 27.74 43.95 -9.77
C PRO A 355 26.25 44.36 -9.66
N ALA A 356 26.00 45.61 -9.30
CA ALA A 356 24.64 46.12 -9.09
C ALA A 356 23.74 45.94 -10.32
N GLU A 357 24.32 46.10 -11.52
CA GLU A 357 23.58 45.95 -12.81
C GLU A 357 23.13 44.49 -13.03
N VAL A 358 23.98 43.50 -12.69
CA VAL A 358 23.66 42.08 -12.77
C VAL A 358 22.54 41.77 -11.80
N LYS A 359 22.64 42.20 -10.52
CA LYS A 359 21.58 42.06 -9.53
C LYS A 359 20.23 42.65 -10.01
N LYS A 360 20.29 43.85 -10.62
CA LYS A 360 19.09 44.54 -11.16
C LYS A 360 18.44 43.78 -12.34
N ALA A 361 19.27 43.28 -13.26
CA ALA A 361 18.78 42.47 -14.40
C ALA A 361 18.10 41.19 -13.93
N ILE A 362 18.71 40.46 -12.97
CA ILE A 362 18.14 39.21 -12.40
C ILE A 362 16.87 39.52 -11.60
N ARG A 363 16.82 40.61 -10.82
CA ARG A 363 15.60 41.04 -10.11
C ARG A 363 14.46 41.31 -11.08
N LYS A 364 14.70 41.98 -12.21
CA LYS A 364 13.68 42.23 -13.23
C LYS A 364 13.06 40.94 -13.77
N ILE A 365 13.85 39.86 -13.86
CA ILE A 365 13.35 38.52 -14.26
C ILE A 365 12.51 37.89 -13.12
N ALA A 366 12.93 38.08 -11.88
CA ALA A 366 12.20 37.58 -10.72
C ALA A 366 10.87 38.35 -10.49
N ASP A 367 10.83 39.66 -10.79
CA ASP A 367 9.65 40.54 -10.66
C ASP A 367 8.68 40.41 -11.84
N SER A 368 8.97 39.60 -12.84
CA SER A 368 8.01 39.28 -13.91
C SER A 368 6.76 38.61 -13.30
N PRO A 369 5.56 39.01 -13.75
CA PRO A 369 4.33 38.42 -13.20
C PRO A 369 4.39 36.90 -13.28
N PRO A 370 3.98 36.19 -12.22
CA PRO A 370 4.06 34.75 -12.19
C PRO A 370 3.25 34.18 -13.34
N ASN A 371 3.91 33.39 -14.17
CA ASN A 371 3.22 32.62 -15.20
C ASN A 371 2.36 31.51 -14.56
N GLU A 372 1.46 30.94 -15.34
CA GLU A 372 0.57 29.87 -14.87
C GLU A 372 1.33 28.70 -14.25
N THR A 373 2.50 28.35 -14.77
CA THR A 373 3.36 27.27 -14.25
C THR A 373 3.82 27.56 -12.82
N ARG A 374 4.18 28.82 -12.50
CA ARG A 374 4.58 29.19 -11.13
C ARG A 374 3.41 29.08 -10.15
N ILE A 375 2.23 29.52 -10.59
CA ILE A 375 0.98 29.41 -9.82
C ILE A 375 0.71 27.94 -9.47
N VAL A 376 0.81 27.07 -10.46
CA VAL A 376 0.59 25.63 -10.33
C VAL A 376 1.59 25.00 -9.34
N ASP A 377 2.88 25.31 -9.47
CA ASP A 377 3.93 24.82 -8.58
C ASP A 377 3.71 25.28 -7.13
N ASP A 378 3.27 26.53 -6.92
CA ASP A 378 3.03 27.08 -5.59
C ASP A 378 1.82 26.42 -4.92
N ILE A 379 0.72 26.21 -5.66
CA ILE A 379 -0.47 25.51 -5.17
C ILE A 379 -0.12 24.05 -4.82
N ALA A 380 0.53 23.32 -5.74
CA ALA A 380 0.88 21.92 -5.54
C ALA A 380 1.78 21.72 -4.31
N ARG A 381 2.71 22.64 -4.07
CA ARG A 381 3.63 22.60 -2.93
C ARG A 381 2.93 22.93 -1.60
N LYS A 382 2.08 23.97 -1.58
CA LYS A 382 1.40 24.45 -0.38
C LYS A 382 0.36 23.45 0.12
N HIS A 383 -0.38 22.85 -0.80
CA HIS A 383 -1.55 22.04 -0.52
C HIS A 383 -1.29 20.53 -0.57
N ARG A 384 -0.04 20.08 -0.86
CA ARG A 384 0.29 18.65 -0.96
C ARG A 384 -0.76 17.86 -1.74
N LEU A 385 -0.97 18.27 -3.00
CA LEU A 385 -2.00 17.70 -3.86
C LEU A 385 -1.52 16.44 -4.57
N LEU A 386 -2.44 15.47 -4.73
CA LEU A 386 -2.38 14.40 -5.73
C LEU A 386 -3.58 14.54 -6.69
N PHE A 387 -3.37 14.15 -7.94
CA PHE A 387 -4.44 13.94 -8.90
C PHE A 387 -4.42 12.49 -9.35
N VAL A 388 -5.55 11.81 -9.18
CA VAL A 388 -5.74 10.43 -9.63
C VAL A 388 -6.66 10.45 -10.84
N GLU A 389 -6.20 9.87 -11.95
CA GLU A 389 -6.95 9.87 -13.21
C GLU A 389 -8.34 9.24 -13.03
N ASN A 390 -9.35 9.87 -13.63
CA ASN A 390 -10.77 9.48 -13.52
C ASN A 390 -11.38 9.55 -12.12
N ASP A 391 -10.62 9.99 -11.12
CA ASP A 391 -11.07 10.10 -9.74
C ASP A 391 -11.11 11.55 -9.25
N GLY A 392 -10.02 12.30 -9.43
CA GLY A 392 -9.95 13.71 -9.10
C GLY A 392 -8.78 14.07 -8.19
N PHE A 393 -8.85 15.28 -7.63
CA PHE A 393 -7.83 15.77 -6.71
C PHE A 393 -8.04 15.26 -5.28
N TYR A 394 -6.91 15.07 -4.61
CA TYR A 394 -6.82 14.78 -3.19
C TYR A 394 -5.78 15.70 -2.54
N GLU A 395 -6.06 16.11 -1.30
CA GLU A 395 -5.17 16.90 -0.46
C GLU A 395 -4.79 16.12 0.79
N TRP A 396 -3.51 16.12 1.14
CA TRP A 396 -3.04 15.55 2.39
C TRP A 396 -3.29 16.50 3.55
N THR A 397 -4.16 16.11 4.48
CA THR A 397 -4.55 16.91 5.65
C THR A 397 -3.57 16.83 6.82
N GLY A 398 -2.48 16.07 6.69
CA GLY A 398 -1.60 15.69 7.79
C GLY A 398 -2.01 14.37 8.46
N LYS A 399 -3.20 13.83 8.13
CA LYS A 399 -3.73 12.58 8.70
C LYS A 399 -4.28 11.63 7.64
N ILE A 400 -5.00 12.16 6.66
CA ILE A 400 -5.62 11.41 5.56
C ILE A 400 -5.56 12.21 4.27
N TRP A 401 -5.77 11.54 3.16
CA TRP A 401 -6.03 12.14 1.86
C TRP A 401 -7.53 12.42 1.71
N THR A 402 -7.88 13.69 1.58
CA THR A 402 -9.27 14.11 1.41
C THR A 402 -9.53 14.49 -0.05
N LYS A 403 -10.58 13.93 -0.62
CA LYS A 403 -11.00 14.24 -1.99
C LYS A 403 -11.50 15.67 -2.08
N LEU A 404 -11.00 16.40 -3.09
CA LEU A 404 -11.37 17.79 -3.35
C LEU A 404 -12.26 17.90 -4.57
N SER A 405 -13.17 18.87 -4.54
CA SER A 405 -13.89 19.27 -5.73
C SER A 405 -13.05 20.22 -6.58
N ASP A 406 -13.32 20.27 -7.89
CA ASP A 406 -12.70 21.22 -8.82
C ASP A 406 -12.86 22.67 -8.35
N PHE A 407 -13.95 23.00 -7.66
CA PHE A 407 -14.20 24.34 -7.10
C PHE A 407 -13.18 24.74 -6.03
N VAL A 408 -12.76 23.79 -5.18
CA VAL A 408 -11.74 24.05 -4.15
C VAL A 408 -10.40 24.33 -4.80
N ILE A 409 -10.04 23.56 -5.83
CA ILE A 409 -8.80 23.77 -6.61
C ILE A 409 -8.79 25.14 -7.29
N GLU A 410 -9.92 25.54 -7.87
CA GLU A 410 -10.08 26.88 -8.45
C GLU A 410 -10.03 27.97 -7.37
N GLY A 411 -10.53 27.70 -6.17
CA GLY A 411 -10.45 28.58 -5.00
C GLY A 411 -9.01 28.85 -4.58
N TYR A 412 -8.17 27.82 -4.50
CA TYR A 412 -6.75 27.96 -4.18
C TYR A 412 -6.02 28.90 -5.13
N ALA A 413 -6.30 28.78 -6.44
CA ALA A 413 -5.75 29.71 -7.42
C ALA A 413 -6.24 31.15 -7.21
N GLY A 414 -7.50 31.32 -6.78
CA GLY A 414 -8.07 32.62 -6.50
C GLY A 414 -7.54 33.31 -5.24
N GLU A 415 -7.18 32.55 -4.21
CA GLU A 415 -6.63 33.07 -2.95
C GLU A 415 -5.20 33.58 -3.11
N GLU A 416 -4.36 32.86 -3.84
CA GLU A 416 -2.93 33.20 -3.99
C GLU A 416 -2.70 34.45 -4.87
N TYR A 417 -3.56 34.69 -5.86
CA TYR A 417 -3.28 35.70 -6.90
C TYR A 417 -4.30 36.83 -7.00
N GLY A 418 -5.29 36.87 -6.12
CA GLY A 418 -6.24 37.95 -5.99
C GLY A 418 -7.15 38.17 -7.22
N PRO A 419 -7.97 39.22 -7.22
CA PRO A 419 -9.06 39.45 -8.19
C PRO A 419 -8.60 39.62 -9.66
N THR A 420 -7.32 39.94 -9.89
CA THR A 420 -6.77 40.22 -11.24
C THR A 420 -6.71 38.97 -12.11
N PHE A 421 -6.68 37.78 -11.52
CA PHE A 421 -6.55 36.49 -12.21
C PHE A 421 -7.88 35.72 -12.34
N LYS A 422 -8.96 36.21 -11.80
CA LYS A 422 -10.28 35.53 -11.75
C LYS A 422 -11.01 35.49 -13.09
N THR A 423 -10.39 35.01 -14.17
CA THR A 423 -11.16 34.64 -15.36
C THR A 423 -11.36 33.11 -15.36
N ALA A 424 -12.56 32.65 -15.67
CA ALA A 424 -12.90 31.24 -15.73
C ALA A 424 -11.94 30.43 -16.63
N ALA A 425 -11.48 31.03 -17.73
CA ALA A 425 -10.51 30.40 -18.63
C ALA A 425 -9.15 30.15 -17.96
N ARG A 426 -8.62 31.14 -17.21
CA ARG A 426 -7.33 30.97 -16.47
C ARG A 426 -7.43 29.94 -15.33
N MET A 427 -8.54 30.02 -14.60
CA MET A 427 -8.78 29.04 -13.51
C MET A 427 -8.83 27.62 -14.04
N LYS A 428 -9.52 27.42 -15.16
CA LYS A 428 -9.56 26.13 -15.87
C LYS A 428 -8.17 25.70 -16.39
N ALA A 429 -7.39 26.63 -16.92
CA ALA A 429 -6.02 26.34 -17.39
C ALA A 429 -5.13 25.94 -16.22
N ILE A 430 -5.14 26.65 -15.10
CA ILE A 430 -4.40 26.30 -13.88
C ILE A 430 -4.79 24.90 -13.41
N ARG A 431 -6.09 24.60 -13.33
CA ARG A 431 -6.56 23.28 -12.95
C ARG A 431 -6.06 22.19 -13.90
N GLN A 432 -6.07 22.42 -15.22
CA GLN A 432 -5.56 21.47 -16.20
C GLN A 432 -4.03 21.24 -16.05
N HIS A 433 -3.28 22.28 -15.74
CA HIS A 433 -1.85 22.14 -15.44
C HIS A 433 -1.63 21.34 -14.14
N LEU A 434 -2.45 21.57 -13.11
CA LEU A 434 -2.42 20.81 -11.86
C LEU A 434 -2.71 19.33 -12.09
N TYR A 435 -3.58 18.94 -13.05
CA TYR A 435 -3.77 17.55 -13.42
C TYR A 435 -2.46 16.86 -13.79
N SER A 436 -1.66 17.47 -14.65
CA SER A 436 -0.38 16.89 -15.07
C SER A 436 0.71 16.99 -14.00
N GLN A 437 0.71 18.08 -13.20
CA GLN A 437 1.70 18.33 -12.17
C GLN A 437 1.54 17.37 -10.97
N CYS A 438 0.29 17.10 -10.58
CA CYS A 438 -0.06 16.30 -9.41
C CYS A 438 -0.45 14.86 -9.76
N LEU A 439 -0.35 14.46 -11.04
CA LEU A 439 -0.72 13.12 -11.48
C LEU A 439 0.06 12.06 -10.73
N ALA A 440 -0.68 11.18 -10.10
CA ALA A 440 -0.14 10.05 -9.35
C ALA A 440 -0.91 8.77 -9.69
N ASN A 441 -0.18 7.71 -9.91
CA ASN A 441 -0.77 6.37 -10.06
C ASN A 441 -0.75 5.67 -8.70
N VAL A 442 -1.74 5.97 -7.87
CA VAL A 442 -1.88 5.42 -6.52
C VAL A 442 -3.26 4.84 -6.32
N GLU A 443 -3.33 3.81 -5.50
CA GLU A 443 -4.58 3.23 -5.04
C GLU A 443 -4.75 3.50 -3.55
N PHE A 444 -5.88 4.09 -3.18
CA PHE A 444 -6.19 4.37 -1.79
C PHE A 444 -6.65 3.13 -1.03
N ASN A 445 -6.36 3.11 0.29
CA ASN A 445 -6.88 2.15 1.25
C ASN A 445 -6.50 0.67 0.95
N LYS A 446 -5.32 0.42 0.40
CA LYS A 446 -4.84 -0.93 0.07
C LYS A 446 -4.04 -1.60 1.18
N LEU A 447 -3.67 -0.85 2.22
CA LEU A 447 -2.93 -1.38 3.36
C LEU A 447 -3.89 -1.86 4.47
N ASN A 448 -3.47 -2.87 5.22
CA ASN A 448 -4.16 -3.32 6.42
C ASN A 448 -3.85 -2.36 7.58
N VAL A 449 -4.37 -1.16 7.50
CA VAL A 449 -4.22 -0.12 8.53
C VAL A 449 -5.56 0.49 8.87
N MET A 450 -5.67 0.98 10.13
CA MET A 450 -6.81 1.76 10.58
C MET A 450 -6.33 3.11 11.10
N ASN A 451 -6.93 4.18 10.59
CA ASN A 451 -6.61 5.55 10.98
C ASN A 451 -7.55 6.04 12.07
N PHE A 452 -6.97 6.67 13.08
CA PHE A 452 -7.67 7.30 14.21
C PHE A 452 -7.20 8.76 14.35
N PRO A 453 -7.93 9.64 15.02
CA PRO A 453 -7.49 11.03 15.20
C PRO A 453 -6.12 11.19 15.89
N ASN A 454 -5.68 10.19 16.64
CA ASN A 454 -4.41 10.17 17.39
C ASN A 454 -3.30 9.32 16.74
N GLY A 455 -3.52 8.69 15.56
CA GLY A 455 -2.49 7.92 14.86
C GLY A 455 -3.05 6.81 13.98
N THR A 456 -2.17 6.02 13.42
CA THR A 456 -2.46 4.88 12.52
C THR A 456 -2.05 3.58 13.18
N LEU A 457 -2.96 2.60 13.25
CA LEU A 457 -2.70 1.24 13.69
C LEU A 457 -2.39 0.36 12.48
N GLU A 458 -1.23 -0.25 12.45
CA GLU A 458 -0.88 -1.33 11.52
C GLU A 458 -1.47 -2.64 12.03
N LEU A 459 -2.47 -3.17 11.34
CA LEU A 459 -3.25 -4.30 11.85
C LEU A 459 -2.45 -5.61 11.94
N ASP A 460 -1.53 -5.84 10.99
CA ASP A 460 -0.74 -7.08 10.93
C ASP A 460 0.35 -7.12 12.02
N THR A 461 0.92 -5.98 12.38
CA THR A 461 2.01 -5.86 13.37
C THR A 461 1.52 -5.46 14.75
N GLY A 462 0.36 -4.81 14.83
CA GLY A 462 -0.16 -4.19 16.06
C GLY A 462 0.55 -2.90 16.45
N VAL A 463 1.42 -2.36 15.60
CA VAL A 463 2.16 -1.12 15.86
C VAL A 463 1.23 0.08 15.65
N PHE A 464 1.11 0.91 16.69
CA PHE A 464 0.42 2.19 16.60
C PHE A 464 1.45 3.30 16.42
N ARG A 465 1.30 4.13 15.40
CA ARG A 465 2.27 5.14 14.97
C ARG A 465 1.61 6.42 14.45
N GLU A 466 2.42 7.42 14.18
CA GLU A 466 1.96 8.64 13.50
C GLU A 466 1.44 8.36 12.08
N HIS A 467 0.58 9.26 11.60
CA HIS A 467 0.05 9.22 10.23
C HIS A 467 1.15 9.39 9.20
N ARG A 468 1.06 8.67 8.10
CA ARG A 468 2.00 8.78 6.97
C ARG A 468 1.24 9.06 5.68
N GLU A 469 1.73 10.03 4.92
CA GLU A 469 1.24 10.37 3.60
C GLU A 469 1.24 9.15 2.65
N THR A 470 2.27 8.32 2.77
CA THR A 470 2.50 7.12 1.96
C THR A 470 1.56 5.96 2.26
N ASP A 471 0.74 6.05 3.30
CA ASP A 471 -0.29 5.04 3.57
C ASP A 471 -1.47 5.14 2.61
N TYR A 472 -1.59 6.26 1.91
CA TYR A 472 -2.71 6.57 1.00
C TYR A 472 -4.08 6.25 1.60
N CYS A 473 -4.26 6.60 2.88
CA CYS A 473 -5.54 6.44 3.55
C CYS A 473 -6.46 7.62 3.26
N SER A 474 -7.71 7.35 2.90
CA SER A 474 -8.75 8.36 2.68
C SER A 474 -9.85 8.33 3.73
N PHE A 475 -9.74 7.49 4.77
CA PHE A 475 -10.69 7.40 5.86
C PHE A 475 -10.01 7.51 7.23
N MET A 476 -10.77 7.92 8.23
CA MET A 476 -10.33 8.03 9.62
C MET A 476 -11.52 7.77 10.55
N GLN A 477 -11.27 7.06 11.66
CA GLN A 477 -12.30 6.81 12.66
C GLN A 477 -12.66 8.10 13.42
N SER A 478 -13.85 8.15 13.97
CA SER A 478 -14.35 9.32 14.73
C SER A 478 -13.84 9.38 16.18
N TYR A 479 -13.21 8.32 16.68
CA TYR A 479 -12.74 8.16 18.05
C TYR A 479 -11.25 7.86 18.10
N HIS A 480 -10.62 8.08 19.27
CA HIS A 480 -9.21 7.79 19.49
C HIS A 480 -8.99 6.30 19.72
N TYR A 481 -7.89 5.76 19.20
CA TYR A 481 -7.42 4.44 19.55
C TYR A 481 -6.85 4.43 20.96
N ASP A 482 -7.37 3.52 21.79
CA ASP A 482 -6.89 3.22 23.13
C ASP A 482 -6.79 1.69 23.29
N PRO A 483 -5.59 1.10 23.32
CA PRO A 483 -5.40 -0.34 23.44
C PRO A 483 -5.87 -0.91 24.78
N SER A 484 -6.08 -0.08 25.80
CA SER A 484 -6.56 -0.48 27.13
C SER A 484 -8.08 -0.41 27.28
N ALA A 485 -8.78 0.21 26.33
CA ALA A 485 -10.22 0.40 26.39
C ALA A 485 -10.97 -0.94 26.41
N GLN A 486 -11.97 -1.03 27.30
CA GLN A 486 -12.86 -2.18 27.48
C GLN A 486 -14.26 -1.87 26.97
N CYS A 487 -15.05 -2.90 26.67
CA CYS A 487 -16.42 -2.77 26.16
C CYS A 487 -17.41 -3.74 26.85
N PRO A 488 -17.60 -3.64 28.18
CA PRO A 488 -18.42 -4.60 28.93
C PRO A 488 -19.89 -4.60 28.52
N GLN A 489 -20.47 -3.45 28.13
CA GLN A 489 -21.85 -3.39 27.64
C GLN A 489 -21.99 -4.06 26.27
N TRP A 490 -20.99 -3.89 25.42
CA TRP A 490 -20.94 -4.56 24.12
C TRP A 490 -20.83 -6.08 24.26
N VAL A 491 -19.91 -6.58 25.09
CA VAL A 491 -19.76 -8.02 25.36
C VAL A 491 -21.06 -8.60 25.90
N LYS A 492 -21.68 -7.92 26.86
CA LYS A 492 -23.00 -8.34 27.38
C LYS A 492 -24.05 -8.39 26.25
N PHE A 493 -24.12 -7.37 25.40
CA PHE A 493 -25.06 -7.33 24.28
C PHE A 493 -24.80 -8.48 23.30
N ILE A 494 -23.53 -8.77 22.97
CA ILE A 494 -23.18 -9.90 22.09
C ILE A 494 -23.66 -11.21 22.69
N ASN A 495 -23.36 -11.48 23.97
CA ASN A 495 -23.81 -12.69 24.66
C ASN A 495 -25.34 -12.83 24.65
N GLU A 496 -26.06 -11.73 24.88
CA GLU A 496 -27.53 -11.73 24.86
C GLU A 496 -28.12 -12.02 23.47
N ILE A 497 -27.54 -11.49 22.38
CA ILE A 497 -28.06 -11.74 21.02
C ILE A 497 -27.70 -13.11 20.46
N THR A 498 -26.62 -13.70 20.96
CA THR A 498 -26.11 -15.02 20.55
C THR A 498 -26.64 -16.16 21.41
N ASP A 499 -27.35 -15.86 22.52
CA ASP A 499 -27.77 -16.80 23.54
C ASP A 499 -26.58 -17.56 24.17
N ASP A 500 -25.50 -16.80 24.49
CA ASP A 500 -24.23 -17.28 25.05
C ASP A 500 -23.55 -18.40 24.20
N ASP A 501 -23.81 -18.45 22.89
CA ASP A 501 -23.21 -19.43 22.00
C ASP A 501 -21.85 -18.94 21.48
N PRO A 502 -20.74 -19.59 21.87
CA PRO A 502 -19.41 -19.14 21.51
C PRO A 502 -19.13 -19.13 19.99
N LYS A 503 -19.78 -20.03 19.21
CA LYS A 503 -19.59 -20.05 17.75
C LYS A 503 -20.23 -18.84 17.08
N ARG A 504 -21.41 -18.40 17.56
CA ARG A 504 -22.06 -17.20 17.06
C ARG A 504 -21.30 -15.95 17.49
N GLU A 505 -20.79 -15.91 18.74
CA GLU A 505 -19.94 -14.82 19.23
C GLU A 505 -18.68 -14.68 18.38
N ASP A 506 -17.94 -15.77 18.16
CA ASP A 506 -16.76 -15.82 17.32
C ASP A 506 -17.06 -15.39 15.88
N ALA A 507 -18.20 -15.84 15.32
CA ALA A 507 -18.62 -15.45 13.99
C ALA A 507 -18.85 -13.93 13.91
N LEU A 508 -19.61 -13.34 14.84
CA LEU A 508 -19.85 -11.90 14.86
C LEU A 508 -18.57 -11.09 15.09
N GLN A 509 -17.67 -11.57 15.94
CA GLN A 509 -16.37 -10.94 16.20
C GLN A 509 -15.47 -10.99 14.96
N THR A 510 -15.37 -12.14 14.30
CA THR A 510 -14.57 -12.30 13.09
C THR A 510 -15.15 -11.55 11.89
N ILE A 511 -16.48 -11.40 11.80
CA ILE A 511 -17.12 -10.57 10.77
C ILE A 511 -16.67 -9.11 10.91
N MET A 512 -16.70 -8.52 12.11
CA MET A 512 -16.17 -7.16 12.33
C MET A 512 -14.66 -7.09 12.05
N GLY A 513 -13.89 -8.10 12.44
CA GLY A 513 -12.46 -8.20 12.11
C GLY A 513 -12.21 -8.27 10.61
N TYR A 514 -13.05 -8.96 9.86
CA TYR A 514 -12.95 -9.07 8.40
C TYR A 514 -13.17 -7.72 7.69
N VAL A 515 -14.01 -6.87 8.22
CA VAL A 515 -14.23 -5.51 7.66
C VAL A 515 -12.91 -4.72 7.60
N MET A 516 -12.00 -4.93 8.54
CA MET A 516 -10.71 -4.24 8.59
C MET A 516 -9.73 -4.67 7.49
N LEU A 517 -9.88 -5.88 6.91
CA LEU A 517 -9.03 -6.36 5.82
C LEU A 517 -9.18 -5.52 4.56
N ALA A 518 -8.03 -5.17 3.95
CA ALA A 518 -7.99 -4.40 2.71
C ALA A 518 -8.40 -5.17 1.45
N ASP A 519 -8.74 -6.46 1.56
CA ASP A 519 -9.16 -7.34 0.46
C ASP A 519 -10.36 -8.22 0.82
N CYS A 520 -10.87 -8.96 -0.17
CA CYS A 520 -12.01 -9.87 -0.04
C CYS A 520 -11.62 -11.35 -0.10
N ARG A 521 -10.43 -11.72 0.42
CA ARG A 521 -9.83 -13.06 0.27
C ARG A 521 -10.70 -14.24 0.72
N TYR A 522 -11.63 -14.04 1.66
CA TYR A 522 -12.54 -15.09 2.13
C TYR A 522 -13.79 -15.25 1.27
N GLN A 523 -14.07 -14.30 0.37
CA GLN A 523 -15.12 -14.36 -0.64
C GLN A 523 -16.55 -14.56 -0.07
N LEU A 524 -16.85 -13.98 1.10
CA LEU A 524 -18.10 -14.21 1.82
C LEU A 524 -19.03 -13.00 1.78
N MET A 525 -20.33 -13.31 1.76
CA MET A 525 -21.44 -12.41 2.07
C MET A 525 -22.13 -12.94 3.33
N PHE A 526 -22.33 -12.09 4.31
CA PHE A 526 -22.86 -12.46 5.60
C PHE A 526 -24.35 -12.14 5.69
N LEU A 527 -25.12 -13.10 6.18
CA LEU A 527 -26.56 -13.03 6.35
C LEU A 527 -26.91 -13.22 7.83
N LEU A 528 -27.29 -12.12 8.49
CA LEU A 528 -27.71 -12.12 9.90
C LEU A 528 -29.19 -12.50 9.95
N MET A 529 -29.50 -13.70 10.43
CA MET A 529 -30.83 -14.30 10.40
C MET A 529 -31.60 -14.04 11.70
N GLY A 530 -32.92 -13.81 11.60
CA GLY A 530 -33.78 -13.67 12.80
C GLY A 530 -35.09 -12.95 12.49
N LYS A 531 -36.14 -13.20 13.31
CA LYS A 531 -37.54 -12.82 13.03
C LYS A 531 -37.95 -11.40 13.49
N GLY A 532 -37.03 -10.46 13.65
CA GLY A 532 -37.32 -9.11 14.14
C GLY A 532 -37.19 -8.97 15.67
N GLY A 533 -36.77 -7.78 16.13
CA GLY A 533 -36.52 -7.53 17.55
C GLY A 533 -35.37 -8.34 18.16
N ASN A 534 -34.39 -8.74 17.37
CA ASN A 534 -33.33 -9.68 17.76
C ASN A 534 -31.96 -9.01 17.99
N GLY A 535 -31.87 -7.69 17.87
CA GLY A 535 -30.59 -6.98 18.01
C GLY A 535 -29.77 -6.86 16.71
N LYS A 536 -30.18 -7.44 15.57
CA LYS A 536 -29.48 -7.34 14.28
C LYS A 536 -29.20 -5.89 13.86
N SER A 537 -30.23 -5.03 13.90
CA SER A 537 -30.10 -3.62 13.54
C SER A 537 -29.15 -2.89 14.49
N VAL A 538 -29.20 -3.18 15.80
CA VAL A 538 -28.29 -2.60 16.79
C VAL A 538 -26.82 -2.99 16.47
N TYR A 539 -26.57 -4.27 16.14
CA TYR A 539 -25.25 -4.73 15.73
C TYR A 539 -24.74 -3.99 14.48
N LEU A 540 -25.60 -3.82 13.46
CA LEU A 540 -25.27 -3.11 12.23
C LEU A 540 -25.06 -1.61 12.45
N ASP A 541 -25.86 -0.98 13.31
CA ASP A 541 -25.72 0.45 13.67
C ASP A 541 -24.41 0.71 14.43
N VAL A 542 -24.05 -0.15 15.38
CA VAL A 542 -22.76 -0.05 16.07
C VAL A 542 -21.60 -0.30 15.12
N MET A 543 -21.70 -1.27 14.22
CA MET A 543 -20.70 -1.52 13.18
C MET A 543 -20.52 -0.30 12.26
N ARG A 544 -21.60 0.35 11.86
CA ARG A 544 -21.57 1.59 11.07
C ARG A 544 -20.81 2.70 11.78
N GLU A 545 -21.11 2.95 13.05
CA GLU A 545 -20.43 3.98 13.84
C GLU A 545 -18.98 3.61 14.16
N LEU A 546 -18.68 2.31 14.31
CA LEU A 546 -17.34 1.81 14.54
C LEU A 546 -16.40 2.07 13.34
N PHE A 547 -16.91 1.86 12.12
CA PHE A 547 -16.11 2.03 10.89
C PHE A 547 -16.29 3.39 10.21
N GLY A 548 -17.16 4.25 10.74
CA GLY A 548 -17.53 5.56 10.20
C GLY A 548 -18.67 5.48 9.20
N ALA A 549 -19.71 6.27 9.40
CA ALA A 549 -20.90 6.27 8.54
C ALA A 549 -20.58 6.57 7.07
N GLU A 550 -19.58 7.43 6.83
CA GLU A 550 -19.08 7.82 5.50
C GLU A 550 -18.36 6.69 4.77
N ASN A 551 -17.90 5.68 5.50
CA ASN A 551 -17.19 4.51 4.96
C ASN A 551 -18.14 3.30 4.76
N CYS A 552 -19.43 3.49 5.00
CA CYS A 552 -20.46 2.47 4.89
C CYS A 552 -21.50 2.85 3.84
N THR A 553 -22.04 1.85 3.15
CA THR A 553 -23.12 2.02 2.17
C THR A 553 -24.28 1.08 2.47
N THR A 554 -25.43 1.38 1.84
CA THR A 554 -26.68 0.61 2.02
C THR A 554 -27.28 0.22 0.66
N VAL A 555 -26.46 -0.35 -0.22
CA VAL A 555 -26.92 -0.80 -1.54
C VAL A 555 -27.55 -2.19 -1.41
N ASP A 556 -28.83 -2.29 -1.69
CA ASP A 556 -29.51 -3.58 -1.72
C ASP A 556 -28.93 -4.50 -2.81
N PRO A 557 -28.75 -5.80 -2.55
CA PRO A 557 -28.22 -6.73 -3.53
C PRO A 557 -28.99 -6.76 -4.86
N ASP A 558 -30.31 -6.55 -4.85
CA ASP A 558 -31.16 -6.52 -6.06
C ASP A 558 -30.91 -5.28 -6.95
N ARG A 559 -30.30 -4.21 -6.39
CA ARG A 559 -29.94 -2.97 -7.11
C ARG A 559 -28.55 -2.98 -7.72
N LEU A 560 -27.78 -4.04 -7.55
CA LEU A 560 -26.42 -4.11 -8.06
C LEU A 560 -26.30 -4.10 -9.60
N ASN A 561 -27.42 -4.25 -10.34
CA ASN A 561 -27.43 -4.03 -11.79
C ASN A 561 -27.27 -2.55 -12.19
N ASP A 562 -27.61 -1.62 -11.30
CA ASP A 562 -27.46 -0.20 -11.54
C ASP A 562 -26.00 0.24 -11.30
N SER A 563 -25.35 0.79 -12.33
CA SER A 563 -23.97 1.29 -12.25
C SER A 563 -23.80 2.46 -11.28
N PHE A 564 -24.86 3.26 -11.07
CA PHE A 564 -24.87 4.36 -10.10
C PHE A 564 -24.94 3.86 -8.65
N GLN A 565 -25.47 2.68 -8.43
CA GLN A 565 -25.45 2.03 -7.12
C GLN A 565 -24.10 1.33 -6.87
N ARG A 566 -23.57 0.63 -7.88
CA ARG A 566 -22.30 -0.07 -7.73
C ARG A 566 -21.13 0.85 -7.41
N ILE A 567 -21.11 2.08 -7.96
CA ILE A 567 -20.00 3.03 -7.70
C ILE A 567 -19.88 3.39 -6.22
N LEU A 568 -20.98 3.31 -5.45
CA LEU A 568 -20.98 3.59 -4.01
C LEU A 568 -20.13 2.58 -3.22
N LEU A 569 -19.91 1.37 -3.76
CA LEU A 569 -19.11 0.32 -3.13
C LEU A 569 -17.60 0.57 -3.25
N ARG A 570 -17.16 1.47 -4.12
CA ARG A 570 -15.76 1.66 -4.47
C ARG A 570 -14.89 1.97 -3.26
N ASP A 571 -15.29 2.97 -2.50
CA ASP A 571 -14.51 3.51 -1.38
C ASP A 571 -15.04 3.05 -0.02
N SER A 572 -16.06 2.16 -0.01
CA SER A 572 -16.72 1.69 1.20
C SER A 572 -16.02 0.48 1.82
N LEU A 573 -16.04 0.41 3.16
CA LEU A 573 -15.58 -0.74 3.95
C LEU A 573 -16.65 -1.82 4.03
N VAL A 574 -17.91 -1.38 4.22
CA VAL A 574 -19.08 -2.23 4.44
C VAL A 574 -20.24 -1.76 3.60
N ASN A 575 -20.89 -2.70 2.94
CA ASN A 575 -22.22 -2.54 2.41
C ASN A 575 -23.19 -3.38 3.27
N TYR A 576 -24.14 -2.71 3.94
CA TYR A 576 -25.09 -3.37 4.82
C TYR A 576 -26.52 -2.92 4.55
N ALA A 577 -27.48 -3.76 4.92
CA ALA A 577 -28.87 -3.38 4.96
C ALA A 577 -29.58 -4.07 6.12
N SER A 578 -30.50 -3.35 6.76
CA SER A 578 -31.26 -3.85 7.92
C SER A 578 -32.34 -4.84 7.57
N GLU A 579 -32.76 -4.90 6.30
CA GLU A 579 -33.70 -5.90 5.79
C GLU A 579 -33.47 -6.01 4.27
N ILE A 580 -33.04 -7.19 3.82
CA ILE A 580 -33.06 -7.48 2.39
C ILE A 580 -34.26 -8.38 2.07
N SER A 581 -35.02 -7.95 1.10
CA SER A 581 -36.14 -8.73 0.56
C SER A 581 -36.05 -8.68 -0.96
N GLY A 582 -35.89 -9.78 -1.59
CA GLY A 582 -35.91 -9.79 -3.03
C GLY A 582 -35.31 -11.02 -3.68
N ASP A 583 -35.51 -11.12 -4.98
CA ASP A 583 -34.89 -12.11 -5.84
C ASP A 583 -33.54 -11.58 -6.35
N MET A 584 -32.44 -12.16 -5.89
CA MET A 584 -31.09 -11.81 -6.31
C MET A 584 -30.66 -12.41 -7.66
N THR A 585 -31.55 -13.14 -8.35
CA THR A 585 -31.24 -13.87 -9.59
C THR A 585 -30.49 -12.99 -10.61
N ALA A 586 -31.00 -11.79 -10.85
CA ALA A 586 -30.42 -10.86 -11.82
C ALA A 586 -29.02 -10.30 -11.39
N THR A 587 -28.71 -10.30 -10.12
CA THR A 587 -27.54 -9.64 -9.53
C THR A 587 -26.48 -10.58 -8.98
N VAL A 588 -26.71 -11.89 -9.00
CA VAL A 588 -25.78 -12.93 -8.53
C VAL A 588 -24.37 -12.76 -9.12
N LYS A 589 -24.27 -12.36 -10.40
CA LYS A 589 -22.97 -12.07 -11.04
C LYS A 589 -22.20 -11.02 -10.25
N TRP A 590 -22.84 -9.92 -9.87
CA TRP A 590 -22.22 -8.81 -9.16
C TRP A 590 -21.84 -9.20 -7.73
N VAL A 591 -22.73 -9.93 -7.05
CA VAL A 591 -22.42 -10.47 -5.72
C VAL A 591 -21.15 -11.35 -5.77
N LYS A 592 -21.05 -12.23 -6.77
CA LYS A 592 -19.86 -13.08 -6.96
C LYS A 592 -18.58 -12.27 -7.21
N GLN A 593 -18.65 -11.24 -8.07
CA GLN A 593 -17.49 -10.39 -8.38
C GLN A 593 -17.07 -9.54 -7.19
N ILE A 594 -18.02 -8.91 -6.50
CA ILE A 594 -17.74 -8.07 -5.33
C ILE A 594 -17.13 -8.90 -4.20
N THR A 595 -17.71 -10.05 -3.88
CA THR A 595 -17.18 -10.91 -2.80
C THR A 595 -15.79 -11.48 -3.12
N CYS A 596 -15.44 -11.62 -4.40
CA CYS A 596 -14.09 -12.03 -4.83
C CYS A 596 -13.08 -10.88 -4.89
N GLY A 597 -13.53 -9.61 -4.76
CA GLY A 597 -12.68 -8.45 -5.01
C GLY A 597 -12.26 -8.32 -6.48
N GLU A 598 -13.06 -8.86 -7.41
CA GLU A 598 -12.82 -8.70 -8.84
C GLU A 598 -13.12 -7.26 -9.29
N GLN A 599 -12.56 -6.90 -10.45
CA GLN A 599 -12.84 -5.62 -11.08
C GLN A 599 -14.31 -5.56 -11.53
N ILE A 600 -14.99 -4.49 -11.11
CA ILE A 600 -16.37 -4.18 -11.48
C ILE A 600 -16.44 -2.75 -12.04
N ASN A 601 -17.51 -2.44 -12.75
CA ASN A 601 -17.73 -1.11 -13.28
C ASN A 601 -18.80 -0.34 -12.51
N GLY A 602 -18.66 0.98 -12.49
CA GLY A 602 -19.65 1.90 -11.92
C GLY A 602 -19.55 3.27 -12.59
N CYS A 603 -20.51 4.13 -12.34
CA CYS A 603 -20.58 5.43 -12.97
C CYS A 603 -21.12 6.46 -11.98
N TYR A 604 -20.48 7.64 -11.89
CA TYR A 604 -21.08 8.82 -11.25
C TYR A 604 -22.01 9.54 -12.24
N LYS A 605 -23.07 10.12 -11.75
CA LYS A 605 -24.02 10.86 -12.61
C LYS A 605 -23.32 11.95 -13.42
N GLY A 606 -23.38 11.85 -14.75
CA GLY A 606 -22.77 12.80 -15.68
C GLY A 606 -21.25 12.63 -15.85
N LYS A 607 -20.67 11.49 -15.43
CA LYS A 607 -19.29 11.12 -15.69
C LYS A 607 -19.19 9.80 -16.46
N ASP A 608 -18.03 9.52 -17.01
CA ASP A 608 -17.76 8.26 -17.70
C ASP A 608 -17.78 7.08 -16.73
N THR A 609 -18.03 5.90 -17.28
CA THR A 609 -17.94 4.64 -16.52
C THR A 609 -16.48 4.36 -16.17
N ILE A 610 -16.25 4.00 -14.91
CA ILE A 610 -14.92 3.61 -14.41
C ILE A 610 -14.93 2.17 -13.94
N ASP A 611 -13.83 1.50 -14.16
CA ASP A 611 -13.57 0.18 -13.61
C ASP A 611 -12.81 0.32 -12.29
N PHE A 612 -13.20 -0.45 -11.28
CA PHE A 612 -12.56 -0.42 -9.96
C PHE A 612 -12.65 -1.77 -9.27
N THR A 613 -11.76 -2.01 -8.33
CA THR A 613 -11.85 -3.09 -7.35
C THR A 613 -12.38 -2.53 -6.04
N THR A 614 -13.16 -3.31 -5.31
CA THR A 614 -13.64 -2.92 -3.99
C THR A 614 -13.19 -3.89 -2.91
N ARG A 615 -12.96 -3.38 -1.70
CA ARG A 615 -12.74 -4.17 -0.48
C ARG A 615 -14.00 -4.28 0.38
N CYS A 616 -15.11 -3.79 -0.12
CA CYS A 616 -16.37 -3.69 0.59
C CYS A 616 -16.90 -5.06 1.01
N LYS A 617 -17.17 -5.25 2.30
CA LYS A 617 -17.79 -6.48 2.83
C LYS A 617 -19.30 -6.36 2.77
N MET A 618 -19.96 -7.43 2.36
CA MET A 618 -21.42 -7.48 2.22
C MET A 618 -22.04 -8.15 3.46
N ILE A 619 -22.76 -7.39 4.28
CA ILE A 619 -23.35 -7.84 5.56
C ILE A 619 -24.80 -7.41 5.63
N PHE A 620 -25.74 -8.35 5.62
CA PHE A 620 -27.16 -8.06 5.51
C PHE A 620 -27.97 -8.73 6.60
N ALA A 621 -28.94 -8.00 7.17
CA ALA A 621 -29.93 -8.61 8.04
C ALA A 621 -31.10 -9.16 7.23
N CYS A 622 -31.57 -10.35 7.59
CA CYS A 622 -32.62 -11.06 6.91
C CYS A 622 -33.62 -11.64 7.91
N ASN A 623 -34.90 -11.51 7.62
CA ASN A 623 -35.96 -12.22 8.34
C ASN A 623 -36.26 -13.58 7.69
N THR A 624 -35.99 -13.70 6.39
CA THR A 624 -36.09 -14.93 5.60
C THR A 624 -34.87 -15.05 4.69
N SER A 625 -34.50 -16.27 4.32
CA SER A 625 -33.41 -16.47 3.35
C SER A 625 -33.71 -15.78 2.02
N PRO A 626 -32.72 -15.08 1.42
CA PRO A 626 -32.91 -14.51 0.09
C PRO A 626 -33.21 -15.60 -0.94
N LYS A 627 -33.77 -15.19 -2.09
CA LYS A 627 -34.11 -16.11 -3.19
C LYS A 627 -33.22 -15.86 -4.40
N THR A 628 -32.89 -16.93 -5.11
CA THR A 628 -32.22 -16.83 -6.41
C THR A 628 -32.47 -18.09 -7.23
N SER A 629 -32.58 -17.96 -8.55
CA SER A 629 -32.61 -19.14 -9.44
C SER A 629 -31.18 -19.66 -9.77
N VAL A 630 -30.11 -18.93 -9.38
CA VAL A 630 -28.73 -19.28 -9.68
C VAL A 630 -28.00 -19.57 -8.37
N ILE A 631 -27.96 -20.83 -7.97
CA ILE A 631 -27.32 -21.27 -6.72
C ILE A 631 -25.82 -21.50 -6.93
N GLU A 632 -25.41 -22.09 -8.08
CA GLU A 632 -24.04 -22.50 -8.34
C GLU A 632 -23.02 -21.38 -8.09
N GLY A 633 -22.09 -21.63 -7.17
CA GLY A 633 -21.01 -20.73 -6.78
C GLY A 633 -21.45 -19.54 -5.91
N LEU A 634 -22.76 -19.35 -5.64
CA LEU A 634 -23.22 -18.41 -4.62
C LEU A 634 -23.29 -19.09 -3.25
N ASP A 635 -23.67 -20.36 -3.20
CA ASP A 635 -23.79 -21.17 -1.99
C ASP A 635 -22.53 -21.13 -1.12
N ARG A 636 -21.36 -21.33 -1.71
CA ARG A 636 -20.08 -21.26 -0.99
C ARG A 636 -19.69 -19.86 -0.48
N ARG A 637 -20.45 -18.83 -0.87
CA ARG A 637 -20.21 -17.43 -0.49
C ARG A 637 -21.14 -16.93 0.60
N LEU A 638 -22.18 -17.68 0.91
CA LEU A 638 -23.14 -17.29 1.92
C LEU A 638 -22.72 -17.82 3.28
N PHE A 639 -22.64 -16.92 4.24
CA PHE A 639 -22.38 -17.24 5.63
C PHE A 639 -23.53 -16.75 6.50
N PHE A 640 -24.19 -17.65 7.20
CA PHE A 640 -25.35 -17.36 8.01
C PHE A 640 -25.01 -17.30 9.49
N VAL A 641 -25.51 -16.28 10.18
CA VAL A 641 -25.44 -16.17 11.65
C VAL A 641 -26.84 -15.98 12.19
N ASP A 642 -27.29 -16.85 13.07
CA ASP A 642 -28.59 -16.77 13.71
C ASP A 642 -28.60 -15.86 14.93
N PHE A 643 -29.68 -15.09 15.08
CA PHE A 643 -29.97 -14.26 16.23
C PHE A 643 -31.21 -14.84 16.95
N PRO A 644 -31.03 -15.81 17.85
CA PRO A 644 -32.11 -16.62 18.39
C PRO A 644 -32.98 -15.89 19.42
N CYS A 645 -32.44 -14.87 20.07
CA CYS A 645 -33.12 -14.15 21.14
C CYS A 645 -34.05 -13.04 20.62
N LYS A 646 -35.10 -12.73 21.36
CA LYS A 646 -36.05 -11.67 21.05
C LYS A 646 -36.11 -10.66 22.19
N PHE A 647 -35.93 -9.39 21.89
CA PHE A 647 -36.03 -8.29 22.86
C PHE A 647 -37.44 -7.72 22.84
N VAL A 648 -38.09 -7.70 24.02
CA VAL A 648 -39.46 -7.23 24.21
C VAL A 648 -39.57 -6.41 25.52
N ASP A 649 -40.55 -5.50 25.59
CA ASP A 649 -40.72 -4.67 26.79
C ASP A 649 -41.09 -5.51 28.01
N PHE A 650 -41.83 -6.58 27.83
CA PHE A 650 -42.31 -7.49 28.88
C PHE A 650 -41.98 -8.93 28.51
N PRO A 651 -40.79 -9.45 28.85
CA PRO A 651 -40.40 -10.83 28.55
C PRO A 651 -41.34 -11.83 29.27
N ASP A 652 -41.69 -12.91 28.53
CA ASP A 652 -42.39 -14.08 29.12
C ASP A 652 -41.35 -14.90 29.94
N PRO A 653 -41.52 -15.04 31.25
CA PRO A 653 -40.59 -15.80 32.07
C PRO A 653 -40.46 -17.28 31.69
N SER A 654 -41.45 -17.82 30.92
CA SER A 654 -41.42 -19.20 30.42
C SER A 654 -40.64 -19.38 29.14
N ASP A 655 -40.34 -18.30 28.42
CA ASP A 655 -39.57 -18.32 27.17
C ASP A 655 -38.12 -17.86 27.46
N PRO A 656 -37.15 -18.77 27.55
CA PRO A 656 -35.77 -18.43 27.86
C PRO A 656 -35.10 -17.58 26.76
N LYS A 657 -35.69 -17.46 25.59
CA LYS A 657 -35.15 -16.66 24.46
C LYS A 657 -35.66 -15.23 24.45
N GLN A 658 -36.61 -14.88 25.31
CA GLN A 658 -37.02 -13.48 25.45
C GLN A 658 -36.11 -12.73 26.43
N ARG A 659 -35.72 -11.53 26.07
CA ARG A 659 -34.89 -10.62 26.85
C ARG A 659 -35.61 -9.27 27.00
N PRO A 660 -35.36 -8.51 28.10
CA PRO A 660 -35.87 -7.16 28.21
C PRO A 660 -35.25 -6.24 27.17
N ALA A 661 -36.09 -5.44 26.48
CA ALA A 661 -35.63 -4.44 25.56
C ALA A 661 -35.03 -3.23 26.28
N ASP A 662 -33.83 -2.81 25.90
CA ASP A 662 -33.23 -1.55 26.34
C ASP A 662 -33.29 -0.53 25.20
N ARG A 663 -34.18 0.47 25.35
CA ARG A 663 -34.37 1.51 24.31
C ARG A 663 -33.20 2.46 24.19
N ASP A 664 -32.31 2.55 25.22
CA ASP A 664 -31.13 3.38 25.24
C ASP A 664 -29.85 2.60 24.98
N ILE A 665 -29.95 1.38 24.42
CA ILE A 665 -28.80 0.50 24.19
C ILE A 665 -27.76 1.14 23.27
N ILE A 666 -28.15 1.71 22.13
CA ILE A 666 -27.24 2.30 21.15
C ILE A 666 -26.38 3.42 21.78
N PRO A 667 -26.94 4.46 22.43
CA PRO A 667 -26.13 5.49 23.09
C PRO A 667 -25.16 4.95 24.15
N LYS A 668 -25.49 3.82 24.81
CA LYS A 668 -24.58 3.17 25.77
C LYS A 668 -23.42 2.49 25.06
N LEU A 669 -23.69 1.74 24.00
CA LEU A 669 -22.68 1.04 23.22
C LEU A 669 -21.74 2.01 22.50
N LEU A 670 -22.23 3.10 21.94
CA LEU A 670 -21.39 4.09 21.24
C LEU A 670 -20.35 4.78 22.14
N LYS A 671 -20.54 4.79 23.46
CA LYS A 671 -19.54 5.27 24.42
C LYS A 671 -18.33 4.31 24.53
N GLU A 672 -18.51 3.05 24.14
CA GLU A 672 -17.50 2.01 24.24
C GLU A 672 -16.77 1.76 22.91
N LEU A 673 -16.95 2.62 21.88
CA LEU A 673 -16.35 2.40 20.54
C LEU A 673 -14.86 2.05 20.56
N PRO A 674 -13.97 2.68 21.36
CA PRO A 674 -12.57 2.26 21.42
C PRO A 674 -12.39 0.82 21.91
N GLY A 675 -13.17 0.38 22.89
CA GLY A 675 -13.17 -1.01 23.39
C GLY A 675 -13.78 -1.99 22.38
N ILE A 676 -14.88 -1.60 21.72
CA ILE A 676 -15.50 -2.39 20.63
C ILE A 676 -14.53 -2.58 19.48
N PHE A 677 -13.72 -1.55 19.18
CA PHE A 677 -12.65 -1.68 18.18
C PHE A 677 -11.62 -2.74 18.62
N ASN A 678 -11.17 -2.72 19.88
CA ASN A 678 -10.24 -3.73 20.40
C ASN A 678 -10.83 -5.15 20.32
N TRP A 679 -12.13 -5.31 20.62
CA TRP A 679 -12.85 -6.57 20.47
C TRP A 679 -12.89 -7.01 18.99
N ALA A 680 -13.23 -6.12 18.07
CA ALA A 680 -13.24 -6.40 16.63
C ALA A 680 -11.82 -6.69 16.10
N TYR A 681 -10.79 -6.00 16.61
CA TYR A 681 -9.40 -6.24 16.25
C TYR A 681 -8.88 -7.61 16.77
N ALA A 682 -9.38 -8.06 17.92
CA ALA A 682 -9.13 -9.45 18.35
C ALA A 682 -9.71 -10.46 17.34
N GLY A 683 -10.91 -10.19 16.80
CA GLY A 683 -11.51 -10.97 15.71
C GLY A 683 -10.67 -10.97 14.43
N TYR A 684 -10.09 -9.81 14.06
CA TYR A 684 -9.13 -9.72 12.95
C TYR A 684 -7.91 -10.63 13.17
N LYS A 685 -7.31 -10.58 14.35
CA LYS A 685 -6.16 -11.43 14.70
C LYS A 685 -6.51 -12.91 14.69
N MET A 686 -7.67 -13.27 15.24
CA MET A 686 -8.18 -14.64 15.24
C MET A 686 -8.38 -15.14 13.80
N LEU A 687 -9.03 -14.37 12.94
CA LEU A 687 -9.27 -14.72 11.54
C LEU A 687 -7.94 -14.90 10.76
N ASN A 688 -6.95 -14.04 11.00
CA ASN A 688 -5.64 -14.18 10.36
C ASN A 688 -4.85 -15.40 10.86
N ALA A 689 -5.07 -15.85 12.10
CA ALA A 689 -4.44 -17.03 12.65
C ALA A 689 -5.05 -18.32 12.11
N VAL A 690 -6.40 -18.44 12.13
CA VAL A 690 -7.11 -19.65 11.71
C VAL A 690 -7.36 -19.72 10.20
N LYS A 691 -7.48 -18.56 9.52
CA LYS A 691 -7.68 -18.42 8.07
C LYS A 691 -9.01 -18.97 7.53
N TYR A 692 -10.00 -19.15 8.39
CA TYR A 692 -11.39 -19.51 8.02
C TYR A 692 -12.36 -18.96 9.06
N PHE A 693 -13.64 -18.87 8.70
CA PHE A 693 -14.72 -18.52 9.62
C PHE A 693 -15.24 -19.77 10.31
N THR A 694 -15.43 -19.72 11.62
CA THR A 694 -16.08 -20.79 12.39
C THR A 694 -17.55 -20.86 12.00
N GLU A 695 -17.98 -21.97 11.41
CA GLU A 695 -19.38 -22.17 11.05
C GLU A 695 -20.26 -22.31 12.31
N THR A 696 -21.40 -21.61 12.31
CA THR A 696 -22.44 -21.80 13.33
C THR A 696 -23.17 -23.12 13.13
N ASP A 697 -23.77 -23.65 14.16
CA ASP A 697 -24.50 -24.93 14.06
C ASP A 697 -25.71 -24.83 13.10
N GLU A 698 -26.24 -23.59 12.89
CA GLU A 698 -27.35 -23.35 11.98
C GLU A 698 -26.93 -23.11 10.53
N GLN A 699 -25.65 -23.00 10.22
CA GLN A 699 -25.13 -22.73 8.86
C GLN A 699 -25.71 -23.74 7.86
N GLN A 700 -25.68 -25.02 8.18
CA GLN A 700 -26.20 -26.07 7.29
C GLN A 700 -27.71 -25.98 7.14
N TYR A 701 -28.43 -25.70 8.23
CA TYR A 701 -29.90 -25.52 8.20
C TYR A 701 -30.29 -24.35 7.28
N TYR A 702 -29.68 -23.18 7.44
CA TYR A 702 -30.00 -22.03 6.60
C TYR A 702 -29.55 -22.22 5.16
N MET A 703 -28.43 -22.89 4.92
CA MET A 703 -27.96 -23.24 3.57
C MET A 703 -28.94 -24.19 2.87
N GLN A 704 -29.41 -25.20 3.59
CA GLN A 704 -30.42 -26.12 3.06
C GLN A 704 -31.73 -25.38 2.73
N ARG A 705 -32.23 -24.53 3.63
CA ARG A 705 -33.40 -23.68 3.40
C ARG A 705 -33.24 -22.73 2.24
N PHE A 706 -32.06 -22.17 2.07
CA PHE A 706 -31.71 -21.30 0.93
C PHE A 706 -31.82 -22.09 -0.40
N LYS A 707 -31.23 -23.27 -0.46
CA LYS A 707 -31.30 -24.16 -1.64
C LYS A 707 -32.77 -24.54 -1.95
N GLU A 708 -33.52 -24.99 -0.96
CA GLU A 708 -34.94 -25.36 -1.10
C GLU A 708 -35.81 -24.20 -1.62
N THR A 709 -35.62 -23.02 -1.07
CA THR A 709 -36.37 -21.82 -1.42
C THR A 709 -36.00 -21.29 -2.79
N SER A 710 -34.73 -21.40 -3.17
CA SER A 710 -34.18 -20.89 -4.42
C SER A 710 -34.44 -21.82 -5.59
N ASN A 711 -34.15 -23.08 -5.48
CA ASN A 711 -34.40 -24.05 -6.54
C ASN A 711 -34.61 -25.48 -5.99
N PRO A 712 -35.87 -25.89 -5.76
CA PRO A 712 -36.14 -27.23 -5.26
C PRO A 712 -35.59 -28.36 -6.15
N VAL A 713 -35.28 -28.10 -7.42
CA VAL A 713 -34.70 -29.10 -8.33
C VAL A 713 -33.27 -29.47 -7.91
N VAL A 714 -32.49 -28.54 -7.31
CA VAL A 714 -31.15 -28.82 -6.78
C VAL A 714 -31.24 -29.84 -5.68
N VAL A 715 -32.11 -29.60 -4.70
CA VAL A 715 -32.30 -30.49 -3.56
C VAL A 715 -32.83 -31.85 -3.99
N PHE A 716 -33.79 -31.86 -4.94
CA PHE A 716 -34.25 -33.12 -5.54
C PHE A 716 -33.10 -33.89 -6.19
N CYS A 717 -32.23 -33.25 -6.91
CA CYS A 717 -31.11 -33.90 -7.56
C CYS A 717 -30.08 -34.43 -6.56
N GLU A 718 -29.88 -33.75 -5.42
CA GLU A 718 -29.01 -34.20 -4.32
C GLU A 718 -29.64 -35.40 -3.57
N ASP A 719 -30.91 -35.30 -3.16
CA ASP A 719 -31.61 -36.32 -2.39
C ASP A 719 -31.78 -37.62 -3.16
N GLU A 720 -32.10 -37.54 -4.44
CA GLU A 720 -32.46 -38.69 -5.28
C GLU A 720 -31.30 -39.08 -6.25
N GLU A 721 -30.07 -38.56 -6.02
CA GLU A 721 -28.89 -38.81 -6.84
C GLU A 721 -28.64 -40.27 -7.17
N TYR A 722 -28.88 -41.17 -6.20
CA TYR A 722 -28.70 -42.60 -6.35
C TYR A 722 -29.56 -43.26 -7.41
N LYS A 723 -30.66 -42.60 -7.82
CA LYS A 723 -31.57 -43.06 -8.88
C LYS A 723 -31.07 -42.76 -10.28
N PHE A 724 -30.19 -41.76 -10.43
CA PHE A 724 -29.75 -41.27 -11.73
C PHE A 724 -28.61 -42.10 -12.30
N ARG A 725 -28.94 -43.29 -12.83
CA ARG A 725 -27.99 -44.23 -13.44
C ARG A 725 -28.56 -44.87 -14.71
N GLY A 726 -27.74 -45.03 -15.75
CA GLY A 726 -28.14 -45.67 -17.00
C GLY A 726 -29.17 -44.84 -17.82
N THR A 727 -30.13 -45.47 -18.44
CA THR A 727 -31.14 -44.83 -19.32
C THR A 727 -32.49 -44.75 -18.62
N ILE A 728 -32.98 -43.53 -18.34
CA ILE A 728 -34.20 -43.28 -17.62
C ILE A 728 -35.12 -42.42 -18.49
N THR A 729 -36.44 -42.70 -18.49
CA THR A 729 -37.38 -41.87 -19.25
C THR A 729 -37.52 -40.47 -18.57
N LYS A 730 -37.80 -39.46 -19.38
CA LYS A 730 -38.09 -38.11 -18.85
C LYS A 730 -39.35 -38.12 -17.98
N ASP A 731 -40.33 -38.97 -18.31
CA ASP A 731 -41.58 -39.10 -17.56
C ASP A 731 -41.31 -39.65 -16.15
N ASP A 732 -40.43 -40.67 -16.02
CA ASP A 732 -40.05 -41.21 -14.72
C ASP A 732 -39.31 -40.19 -13.86
N ILE A 733 -38.34 -39.46 -14.43
CA ILE A 733 -37.61 -38.42 -13.73
C ILE A 733 -38.56 -37.34 -13.21
N TYR A 734 -39.49 -36.87 -14.06
CA TYR A 734 -40.45 -35.85 -13.68
C TYR A 734 -41.50 -36.39 -12.66
N TYR A 735 -41.88 -37.65 -12.74
CA TYR A 735 -42.72 -38.31 -11.77
C TYR A 735 -42.03 -38.36 -10.39
N TRP A 736 -40.75 -38.76 -10.34
CA TRP A 736 -39.97 -38.77 -9.09
C TRP A 736 -39.89 -37.39 -8.49
N TYR A 737 -39.60 -36.35 -9.31
CA TYR A 737 -39.59 -34.96 -8.85
C TYR A 737 -40.96 -34.54 -8.29
N SER A 738 -42.04 -34.89 -8.96
CA SER A 738 -43.38 -34.54 -8.52
C SER A 738 -43.73 -35.18 -7.18
N ALA A 739 -43.45 -36.48 -7.02
CA ALA A 739 -43.62 -37.24 -5.77
C ALA A 739 -42.71 -36.71 -4.64
N TRP A 740 -41.47 -36.30 -4.98
CA TRP A 740 -40.55 -35.68 -4.04
C TRP A 740 -41.09 -34.31 -3.56
N CYS A 741 -41.60 -33.48 -4.46
CA CYS A 741 -42.24 -32.20 -4.12
C CYS A 741 -43.44 -32.39 -3.17
N GLU A 742 -44.30 -33.36 -3.42
CA GLU A 742 -45.42 -33.68 -2.53
C GLU A 742 -44.97 -34.09 -1.14
N ARG A 743 -43.97 -34.97 -1.05
CA ARG A 743 -43.42 -35.43 0.23
C ARG A 743 -42.76 -34.31 1.05
N ASN A 744 -42.10 -33.35 0.36
CA ASN A 744 -41.32 -32.30 1.01
C ASN A 744 -42.04 -30.94 1.02
N GLY A 745 -43.28 -30.85 0.59
CA GLY A 745 -44.09 -29.63 0.66
C GLY A 745 -43.69 -28.53 -0.34
N HIS A 746 -43.01 -28.89 -1.43
CA HIS A 746 -42.60 -27.96 -2.47
C HIS A 746 -43.65 -27.79 -3.58
N LYS A 747 -43.74 -26.57 -4.11
CA LYS A 747 -44.53 -26.31 -5.32
C LYS A 747 -43.81 -26.86 -6.55
N ARG A 748 -44.48 -27.80 -7.26
CA ARG A 748 -43.95 -28.41 -8.47
C ARG A 748 -43.73 -27.38 -9.59
N LYS A 749 -42.53 -27.33 -10.19
CA LYS A 749 -42.28 -26.60 -11.43
C LYS A 749 -42.92 -27.30 -12.62
N ALA A 750 -43.34 -26.52 -13.64
CA ALA A 750 -43.80 -27.10 -14.89
C ALA A 750 -42.68 -27.92 -15.55
N ASN A 751 -43.05 -28.98 -16.27
CA ASN A 751 -42.14 -29.96 -16.87
C ASN A 751 -40.97 -29.32 -17.65
N GLY A 752 -41.25 -28.34 -18.52
CA GLY A 752 -40.22 -27.67 -19.29
C GLY A 752 -39.22 -26.90 -18.44
N ASN A 753 -39.67 -26.16 -17.41
CA ASN A 753 -38.81 -25.41 -16.50
C ASN A 753 -38.03 -26.37 -15.58
N PHE A 754 -38.63 -27.47 -15.15
CA PHE A 754 -37.95 -28.51 -14.40
C PHE A 754 -36.77 -29.07 -15.17
N PHE A 755 -36.97 -29.50 -16.44
CA PHE A 755 -35.86 -30.08 -17.24
C PHE A 755 -34.83 -29.06 -17.63
N ALA A 756 -35.15 -27.77 -17.77
CA ALA A 756 -34.14 -26.72 -17.96
C ALA A 756 -33.16 -26.66 -16.77
N ASP A 757 -33.70 -26.62 -15.55
CA ASP A 757 -32.89 -26.62 -14.33
C ASP A 757 -32.16 -27.96 -14.14
N PHE A 758 -32.87 -29.07 -14.31
CA PHE A 758 -32.33 -30.44 -14.17
C PHE A 758 -31.11 -30.67 -15.07
N TYR A 759 -31.18 -30.24 -16.34
CA TYR A 759 -30.07 -30.36 -17.26
C TYR A 759 -28.90 -29.45 -16.92
N SER A 760 -29.17 -28.27 -16.38
CA SER A 760 -28.14 -27.39 -15.90
C SER A 760 -27.37 -27.99 -14.69
N ILE A 761 -28.13 -28.57 -13.75
CA ILE A 761 -27.57 -29.14 -12.51
C ILE A 761 -26.80 -30.44 -12.78
N MET A 762 -27.39 -31.32 -13.62
CA MET A 762 -26.89 -32.67 -13.87
C MET A 762 -26.00 -32.79 -15.12
N ASP A 763 -25.60 -31.68 -15.75
CA ASP A 763 -24.86 -31.65 -17.03
C ASP A 763 -23.65 -32.58 -17.08
N ARG A 764 -22.83 -32.55 -16.04
CA ARG A 764 -21.60 -33.37 -15.96
C ARG A 764 -21.88 -34.87 -15.83
N LYS A 765 -23.08 -35.26 -15.37
CA LYS A 765 -23.50 -36.65 -15.13
C LYS A 765 -24.31 -37.21 -16.28
N ILE A 766 -24.77 -36.34 -17.19
CA ILE A 766 -25.58 -36.73 -18.34
C ILE A 766 -24.68 -36.99 -19.55
N GLU A 767 -24.85 -38.13 -20.20
CA GLU A 767 -24.22 -38.48 -21.46
C GLU A 767 -25.06 -37.99 -22.67
N ASN A 768 -26.38 -38.22 -22.61
CA ASN A 768 -27.29 -37.80 -23.65
C ASN A 768 -28.64 -37.32 -23.05
N ARG A 769 -29.04 -36.10 -23.43
CA ARG A 769 -30.27 -35.44 -22.91
C ARG A 769 -31.58 -35.85 -23.62
N ASP A 770 -31.51 -36.40 -24.83
CA ASP A 770 -32.66 -36.65 -25.71
C ASP A 770 -32.56 -37.98 -26.46
N TYR A 771 -32.08 -39.01 -25.76
CA TYR A 771 -32.04 -40.35 -26.34
C TYR A 771 -33.49 -40.90 -26.51
N ARG A 772 -33.76 -41.48 -27.66
CA ARG A 772 -35.04 -42.16 -27.91
C ARG A 772 -34.86 -43.66 -27.82
N ARG A 773 -35.30 -44.25 -26.74
CA ARG A 773 -35.30 -45.71 -26.53
C ARG A 773 -36.42 -46.32 -27.37
N LYS A 774 -36.17 -47.46 -28.02
CA LYS A 774 -37.21 -48.25 -28.66
C LYS A 774 -37.62 -49.38 -27.72
N ASP A 775 -38.87 -49.32 -27.24
CA ASP A 775 -39.44 -50.32 -26.33
C ASP A 775 -40.09 -51.45 -27.08
N GLY A 776 -40.31 -52.58 -26.41
CA GLY A 776 -40.89 -53.81 -27.03
C GLY A 776 -42.30 -53.67 -27.55
N ASP A 777 -43.07 -52.69 -27.07
CA ASP A 777 -44.43 -52.31 -27.53
C ASP A 777 -44.43 -51.35 -28.71
N GLY A 778 -43.28 -50.98 -29.25
CA GLY A 778 -43.08 -50.04 -30.36
C GLY A 778 -43.07 -48.59 -29.98
N SER A 779 -43.26 -48.24 -28.70
CA SER A 779 -43.14 -46.88 -28.19
C SER A 779 -41.68 -46.37 -28.27
N ARG A 780 -41.49 -45.03 -28.33
CA ARG A 780 -40.17 -44.37 -28.39
C ARG A 780 -40.11 -43.23 -27.37
N PRO A 781 -40.09 -43.57 -26.06
CA PRO A 781 -40.00 -42.52 -25.06
C PRO A 781 -38.71 -41.71 -25.14
N ARG A 782 -38.79 -40.44 -24.75
CA ARG A 782 -37.61 -39.60 -24.58
C ARG A 782 -36.92 -39.95 -23.26
N CYS A 783 -35.65 -40.26 -23.34
CA CYS A 783 -34.85 -40.68 -22.19
C CYS A 783 -33.67 -39.74 -21.96
N VAL A 784 -33.16 -39.74 -20.75
CA VAL A 784 -31.86 -39.18 -20.36
C VAL A 784 -30.93 -40.34 -20.08
N VAL A 785 -29.73 -40.29 -20.67
CA VAL A 785 -28.68 -41.30 -20.43
C VAL A 785 -27.65 -40.68 -19.50
N PHE A 786 -27.40 -41.35 -18.39
CA PHE A 786 -26.41 -40.96 -17.39
C PHE A 786 -25.12 -41.74 -17.58
N LYS A 787 -23.99 -41.10 -17.32
CA LYS A 787 -22.65 -41.69 -17.36
C LYS A 787 -22.45 -42.76 -16.33
#